data_a74f757885eaade6558a0837f4232c53
#
_entry.id   a74f757885eaade6558a0837f4232c53
#
_cell.length_a   1.000
_cell.length_b   1.000
_cell.length_c   1.000
_cell.angle_alpha   90.00
_cell.angle_beta   90.00
_cell.angle_gamma   90.00
#
_symmetry.space_group_name_H-M   'P 1'
#
loop_
_entity.id
_entity.type
_entity.pdbx_description
1 polymer ?
#
loop_
_entity_poly.entity_id
_entity_poly.type
_entity_poly.pdbx_seq_one_letter_code
_entity_poly.pdbx_strand_id
1 'polypeptide(L)'
;MQLPLVPLRDVVIFPGVVTSLFVGRDKSIKSLQTAMESDKSVMLVAQKNSSQENPKVKDLYEVGSVSTILQLIKLPDGTYKVLVEGIKRAKILSVAENNGYIESEVEVLEDYELDDDLKSSYLNTLHTQFKELSKTSSKIRPEVITQIRAIERLEKLIDNLVGYLSLQISDRQKLLEEINLEERAKYLVSFLENQLDLTQMEKKIRDRVKKQMEKSQKDYYLSEQMKALKKEMGEDEDQDEIETITKNIEKSGMPKDAKDKVNSELNKFKMMPPMSAEASVVRGYIDWMTNIPWKKKSKIQTEITKASEVLDSDHYGLEEVKERILEYLAVQQRVSKIKGPVLCLVGPPGVGKTSLGESIAKSTGRKFVRMSLGGVRDESEIRGHRRTYIGSMPGKILQKMSKVGVKNPLFLLDEIDKMGMDFRGDPAAALLEVLDPEQNHTFNDHYLEVDYDLSDVMFVCTANSMDIPPALLDRMEIIRLPGYTEDEKASIADKYLLPKQLEMNGLNEDELSVSKKTILDVIRYFTREAGVRSLEREIAKICRKAIKKIGEAAKSKKITVTPSNLEDYCGVRKFDFGEAQEKDKIGQVTGLAWTQVGGELLTIEASNFKGKGKIIKTGQLGDVMQESIQAAISVVRNRSESL
;
A
#
# COMPACT_ATOMS: atom_id res chain seq x y z
N MET A 1 2.42 29.85 -35.61
CA MET A 1 3.47 29.17 -36.42
C MET A 1 2.98 27.76 -36.68
N GLN A 2 3.02 27.33 -37.98
CA GLN A 2 2.60 25.94 -38.32
C GLN A 2 3.81 25.06 -38.40
N LEU A 3 3.79 23.92 -37.67
CA LEU A 3 4.93 22.98 -37.62
C LEU A 3 4.44 21.52 -37.65
N PRO A 4 5.19 20.62 -38.29
CA PRO A 4 4.95 19.17 -38.14
C PRO A 4 5.12 18.76 -36.66
N LEU A 5 4.20 17.91 -36.17
CA LEU A 5 4.15 17.47 -34.77
C LEU A 5 4.53 15.99 -34.66
N VAL A 6 5.36 15.68 -33.66
CA VAL A 6 5.75 14.31 -33.31
C VAL A 6 5.43 14.04 -31.84
N PRO A 7 4.51 13.12 -31.54
CA PRO A 7 4.22 12.67 -30.19
C PRO A 7 5.32 11.77 -29.63
N LEU A 8 5.82 12.10 -28.43
CA LEU A 8 6.84 11.35 -27.70
C LEU A 8 6.20 10.50 -26.59
N ARG A 9 6.66 9.27 -26.39
CA ARG A 9 6.08 8.33 -25.40
C ARG A 9 6.49 8.65 -23.96
N ASP A 10 7.79 8.83 -23.76
CA ASP A 10 8.44 8.79 -22.44
C ASP A 10 9.53 9.87 -22.26
N VAL A 11 9.58 10.82 -23.17
CA VAL A 11 10.58 11.88 -23.14
C VAL A 11 9.91 13.25 -23.25
N VAL A 12 10.38 14.19 -22.44
CA VAL A 12 10.05 15.62 -22.53
C VAL A 12 11.31 16.35 -22.95
N ILE A 13 11.24 17.12 -24.04
CA ILE A 13 12.39 17.87 -24.60
C ILE A 13 12.36 19.30 -24.06
N PHE A 14 13.50 19.75 -23.56
CA PHE A 14 13.69 21.10 -23.04
C PHE A 14 14.53 21.95 -24.02
N PRO A 15 14.34 23.29 -24.01
CA PRO A 15 15.18 24.20 -24.78
C PRO A 15 16.67 24.06 -24.45
N GLY A 16 17.52 24.08 -25.46
CA GLY A 16 18.99 23.95 -25.34
C GLY A 16 19.47 22.51 -25.03
N VAL A 17 18.58 21.52 -24.98
CA VAL A 17 18.97 20.13 -24.75
C VAL A 17 18.98 19.34 -26.05
N VAL A 18 20.10 18.66 -26.30
CA VAL A 18 20.26 17.76 -27.46
C VAL A 18 19.95 16.33 -27.03
N THR A 19 19.01 15.70 -27.72
CA THR A 19 18.56 14.34 -27.36
C THR A 19 18.40 13.47 -28.63
N SER A 20 18.72 12.18 -28.51
CA SER A 20 18.46 11.22 -29.59
C SER A 20 17.15 10.47 -29.31
N LEU A 21 16.27 10.44 -30.30
CA LEU A 21 14.96 9.81 -30.26
C LEU A 21 14.89 8.65 -31.25
N PHE A 22 14.12 7.62 -30.94
CA PHE A 22 13.78 6.55 -31.86
C PHE A 22 12.30 6.68 -32.24
N VAL A 23 12.04 6.84 -33.53
CA VAL A 23 10.72 7.09 -34.08
C VAL A 23 10.35 5.98 -35.07
N GLY A 24 9.29 5.23 -34.76
CA GLY A 24 8.85 4.08 -35.57
C GLY A 24 7.39 4.20 -36.07
N ARG A 25 6.64 5.24 -35.68
CA ARG A 25 5.25 5.42 -36.14
C ARG A 25 5.21 6.09 -37.50
N ASP A 26 4.42 5.55 -38.43
CA ASP A 26 4.32 6.06 -39.79
C ASP A 26 4.00 7.56 -39.88
N LYS A 27 3.02 8.02 -39.08
CA LYS A 27 2.64 9.45 -39.02
C LYS A 27 3.77 10.32 -38.51
N SER A 28 4.51 9.87 -37.51
CA SER A 28 5.65 10.59 -36.94
C SER A 28 6.86 10.60 -37.90
N ILE A 29 7.08 9.52 -38.62
CA ILE A 29 8.12 9.43 -39.66
C ILE A 29 7.83 10.43 -40.77
N LYS A 30 6.59 10.50 -41.25
CA LYS A 30 6.17 11.49 -42.26
C LYS A 30 6.31 12.92 -41.75
N SER A 31 5.92 13.21 -40.48
CA SER A 31 6.14 14.53 -39.88
C SER A 31 7.62 14.93 -39.90
N LEU A 32 8.53 13.99 -39.58
CA LEU A 32 9.98 14.25 -39.60
C LEU A 32 10.51 14.46 -41.02
N GLN A 33 10.02 13.71 -42.02
CA GLN A 33 10.40 13.87 -43.41
C GLN A 33 9.96 15.23 -43.95
N THR A 34 8.72 15.64 -43.69
CA THR A 34 8.21 16.97 -44.06
C THR A 34 9.00 18.08 -43.36
N ALA A 35 9.37 17.92 -42.08
CA ALA A 35 10.23 18.88 -41.39
C ALA A 35 11.61 18.98 -42.02
N MET A 36 12.20 17.88 -42.50
CA MET A 36 13.52 17.88 -43.17
C MET A 36 13.50 18.55 -44.55
N GLU A 37 12.37 18.55 -45.24
CA GLU A 37 12.17 19.22 -46.55
C GLU A 37 11.92 20.71 -46.40
N SER A 38 11.59 21.20 -45.17
CA SER A 38 11.38 22.61 -44.84
C SER A 38 12.51 23.14 -43.95
N ASP A 39 12.20 23.86 -42.89
CA ASP A 39 13.16 24.54 -42.01
C ASP A 39 13.84 23.62 -40.99
N LYS A 40 13.67 22.30 -41.06
CA LYS A 40 14.11 21.30 -40.08
C LYS A 40 13.53 21.51 -38.70
N SER A 41 12.47 22.32 -38.59
CA SER A 41 11.78 22.61 -37.33
C SER A 41 10.60 21.63 -37.12
N VAL A 42 10.46 21.11 -35.92
CA VAL A 42 9.42 20.15 -35.54
C VAL A 42 8.92 20.46 -34.16
N MET A 43 7.62 20.29 -33.94
CA MET A 43 7.01 20.36 -32.62
C MET A 43 7.06 19.00 -31.93
N LEU A 44 7.75 18.89 -30.82
CA LEU A 44 7.85 17.69 -30.00
C LEU A 44 7.00 17.84 -28.74
N VAL A 45 6.10 16.90 -28.50
CA VAL A 45 5.18 16.93 -27.36
C VAL A 45 5.06 15.55 -26.72
N ALA A 46 5.04 15.50 -25.39
CA ALA A 46 4.91 14.25 -24.65
C ALA A 46 3.44 13.76 -24.61
N GLN A 47 3.27 12.45 -24.53
CA GLN A 47 1.97 11.82 -24.29
C GLN A 47 1.66 11.79 -22.79
N LYS A 48 0.38 11.95 -22.41
CA LYS A 48 -0.10 11.81 -21.03
C LYS A 48 -0.03 10.35 -20.55
N ASN A 49 -0.18 9.39 -21.48
CA ASN A 49 -0.08 7.97 -21.18
C ASN A 49 0.84 7.29 -22.19
N SER A 50 1.99 6.78 -21.72
CA SER A 50 3.01 6.13 -22.56
C SER A 50 2.55 4.82 -23.21
N SER A 51 1.49 4.17 -22.70
CA SER A 51 0.98 2.88 -23.20
C SER A 51 0.15 2.99 -24.49
N GLN A 52 -0.26 4.20 -24.89
CA GLN A 52 -1.05 4.40 -26.11
C GLN A 52 -0.19 4.38 -27.37
N GLU A 53 -0.50 3.46 -28.27
CA GLU A 53 0.22 3.39 -29.56
C GLU A 53 -0.16 4.51 -30.52
N ASN A 54 -1.43 4.87 -30.60
CA ASN A 54 -1.96 5.93 -31.46
C ASN A 54 -2.65 7.02 -30.63
N PRO A 55 -1.89 8.01 -30.10
CA PRO A 55 -2.46 9.07 -29.29
C PRO A 55 -3.32 10.01 -30.12
N LYS A 56 -4.47 10.37 -29.60
CA LYS A 56 -5.32 11.45 -30.13
C LYS A 56 -4.86 12.78 -29.51
N VAL A 57 -5.30 13.89 -30.06
CA VAL A 57 -4.96 15.25 -29.58
C VAL A 57 -5.16 15.41 -28.06
N LYS A 58 -6.25 14.87 -27.51
CA LYS A 58 -6.55 14.91 -26.08
C LYS A 58 -5.59 14.12 -25.17
N ASP A 59 -4.86 13.17 -25.77
CA ASP A 59 -3.92 12.30 -25.07
C ASP A 59 -2.50 12.91 -25.04
N LEU A 60 -2.31 14.09 -25.65
CA LEU A 60 -1.08 14.86 -25.66
C LEU A 60 -1.15 15.97 -24.61
N TYR A 61 0.01 16.40 -24.15
CA TYR A 61 0.11 17.62 -23.35
C TYR A 61 -0.08 18.86 -24.25
N GLU A 62 -0.47 19.98 -23.66
CA GLU A 62 -0.73 21.20 -24.41
C GLU A 62 0.55 21.99 -24.74
N VAL A 63 1.60 21.80 -23.94
CA VAL A 63 2.88 22.49 -24.12
C VAL A 63 3.95 21.46 -24.49
N GLY A 64 4.74 21.80 -25.45
CA GLY A 64 5.88 21.02 -25.92
C GLY A 64 7.07 21.92 -26.27
N SER A 65 8.01 21.39 -27.05
CA SER A 65 9.19 22.12 -27.48
C SER A 65 9.28 22.19 -29.01
N VAL A 66 9.42 23.38 -29.53
CA VAL A 66 9.87 23.58 -30.91
C VAL A 66 11.34 23.19 -30.96
N SER A 67 11.67 22.23 -31.81
CA SER A 67 12.99 21.63 -31.86
C SER A 67 13.51 21.61 -33.31
N THR A 68 14.82 21.67 -33.45
CA THR A 68 15.49 21.54 -34.78
C THR A 68 16.06 20.14 -34.92
N ILE A 69 15.87 19.52 -36.08
CA ILE A 69 16.43 18.22 -36.42
C ILE A 69 17.89 18.43 -36.87
N LEU A 70 18.81 17.92 -36.04
CA LEU A 70 20.27 17.97 -36.36
C LEU A 70 20.68 16.83 -37.26
N GLN A 71 20.13 15.62 -37.04
CA GLN A 71 20.47 14.43 -37.82
C GLN A 71 19.31 13.46 -37.88
N LEU A 72 19.09 12.83 -39.03
CA LEU A 72 18.08 11.80 -39.25
C LEU A 72 18.74 10.58 -39.88
N ILE A 73 18.69 9.43 -39.22
CA ILE A 73 19.29 8.17 -39.69
C ILE A 73 18.19 7.09 -39.72
N LYS A 74 18.03 6.47 -40.90
CA LYS A 74 17.13 5.30 -41.02
C LYS A 74 17.87 4.04 -40.57
N LEU A 75 17.24 3.27 -39.67
CA LEU A 75 17.76 2.00 -39.18
C LEU A 75 17.25 0.81 -40.01
N PRO A 76 17.94 -0.35 -39.97
CA PRO A 76 17.55 -1.54 -40.74
C PRO A 76 16.17 -2.11 -40.41
N ASP A 77 15.67 -1.86 -39.21
CA ASP A 77 14.35 -2.28 -38.72
C ASP A 77 13.20 -1.38 -39.18
N GLY A 78 13.49 -0.35 -39.99
CA GLY A 78 12.51 0.61 -40.48
C GLY A 78 12.25 1.79 -39.56
N THR A 79 12.80 1.81 -38.33
CA THR A 79 12.72 2.96 -37.44
C THR A 79 13.73 4.05 -37.81
N TYR A 80 13.48 5.27 -37.34
CA TYR A 80 14.39 6.39 -37.54
C TYR A 80 15.02 6.81 -36.21
N LYS A 81 16.33 6.91 -36.18
CA LYS A 81 17.08 7.57 -35.12
C LYS A 81 17.25 9.04 -35.48
N VAL A 82 16.70 9.91 -34.63
CA VAL A 82 16.67 11.35 -34.84
C VAL A 82 17.45 12.04 -33.74
N LEU A 83 18.39 12.90 -34.09
CA LEU A 83 19.05 13.79 -33.16
C LEU A 83 18.35 15.15 -33.25
N VAL A 84 17.80 15.61 -32.13
CA VAL A 84 17.04 16.87 -32.05
C VAL A 84 17.61 17.78 -30.98
N GLU A 85 17.52 19.08 -31.22
CA GLU A 85 17.83 20.13 -30.24
C GLU A 85 16.57 20.93 -29.98
N GLY A 86 16.15 21.01 -28.70
CA GLY A 86 15.04 21.88 -28.28
C GLY A 86 15.46 23.36 -28.41
N ILE A 87 14.60 24.19 -28.99
CA ILE A 87 14.90 25.62 -29.21
C ILE A 87 14.05 26.50 -28.27
N LYS A 88 12.73 26.32 -28.28
CA LYS A 88 11.79 27.14 -27.50
C LYS A 88 10.62 26.31 -27.00
N ARG A 89 10.05 26.75 -25.89
CA ARG A 89 8.75 26.24 -25.40
C ARG A 89 7.63 26.77 -26.28
N ALA A 90 6.65 25.94 -26.58
CA ALA A 90 5.48 26.37 -27.33
C ALA A 90 4.20 25.69 -26.86
N LYS A 91 3.11 26.42 -26.88
CA LYS A 91 1.77 25.91 -26.62
C LYS A 91 1.09 25.56 -27.94
N ILE A 92 0.42 24.41 -27.96
CA ILE A 92 -0.35 23.94 -29.11
C ILE A 92 -1.71 24.64 -29.10
N LEU A 93 -2.03 25.37 -30.15
CA LEU A 93 -3.32 26.04 -30.34
C LEU A 93 -4.30 25.14 -31.08
N SER A 94 -3.86 24.48 -32.15
CA SER A 94 -4.67 23.59 -32.93
C SER A 94 -3.81 22.45 -33.51
N VAL A 95 -4.43 21.29 -33.77
CA VAL A 95 -3.78 20.14 -34.40
C VAL A 95 -4.64 19.65 -35.54
N ALA A 96 -4.06 19.51 -36.72
CA ALA A 96 -4.72 18.98 -37.91
C ALA A 96 -3.94 17.80 -38.46
N GLU A 97 -4.62 16.88 -39.13
CA GLU A 97 -3.98 15.79 -39.88
C GLU A 97 -3.98 16.17 -41.37
N ASN A 98 -2.80 16.42 -41.93
CA ASN A 98 -2.60 16.79 -43.33
C ASN A 98 -1.76 15.73 -44.04
N ASN A 99 -2.19 15.25 -45.21
CA ASN A 99 -1.43 14.31 -46.07
C ASN A 99 -0.80 13.09 -45.34
N GLY A 100 -1.44 12.65 -44.22
CA GLY A 100 -1.03 11.49 -43.42
C GLY A 100 0.10 11.77 -42.42
N TYR A 101 0.41 13.04 -42.13
CA TYR A 101 1.23 13.48 -40.99
C TYR A 101 0.42 14.42 -40.08
N ILE A 102 0.95 14.68 -38.90
CA ILE A 102 0.31 15.55 -37.91
C ILE A 102 0.94 16.95 -38.00
N GLU A 103 0.13 17.96 -38.19
CA GLU A 103 0.53 19.36 -38.20
C GLU A 103 -0.09 20.09 -37.03
N SER A 104 0.65 20.98 -36.41
CA SER A 104 0.19 21.79 -35.28
C SER A 104 0.44 23.27 -35.52
N GLU A 105 -0.53 24.07 -35.11
CA GLU A 105 -0.37 25.49 -34.95
C GLU A 105 0.08 25.77 -33.52
N VAL A 106 1.23 26.44 -33.38
CA VAL A 106 1.87 26.66 -32.07
C VAL A 106 2.13 28.13 -31.80
N GLU A 107 2.02 28.49 -30.53
CA GLU A 107 2.37 29.80 -29.98
C GLU A 107 3.63 29.62 -29.10
N VAL A 108 4.66 30.43 -29.39
CA VAL A 108 5.91 30.38 -28.62
C VAL A 108 5.69 31.05 -27.26
N LEU A 109 6.08 30.37 -26.20
CA LEU A 109 6.04 30.89 -24.84
C LEU A 109 7.38 31.56 -24.51
N GLU A 110 7.30 32.76 -23.94
CA GLU A 110 8.45 33.51 -23.44
C GLU A 110 8.47 33.44 -21.91
N ASP A 111 9.68 33.26 -21.37
CA ASP A 111 9.85 33.20 -19.91
C ASP A 111 9.62 34.59 -19.28
N TYR A 112 9.00 34.64 -18.09
CA TYR A 112 8.94 35.85 -17.31
C TYR A 112 10.33 36.24 -16.80
N GLU A 113 10.68 37.54 -16.96
CA GLU A 113 11.96 38.06 -16.47
C GLU A 113 11.96 38.07 -14.93
N LEU A 114 13.08 37.58 -14.37
CA LEU A 114 13.36 37.55 -12.94
C LEU A 114 14.44 38.60 -12.64
N ASP A 115 14.45 39.15 -11.43
CA ASP A 115 15.47 40.06 -10.94
C ASP A 115 16.87 39.40 -10.97
N ASP A 116 17.88 40.12 -11.41
CA ASP A 116 19.22 39.58 -11.64
C ASP A 116 19.92 39.10 -10.36
N ASP A 117 19.62 39.74 -9.21
CA ASP A 117 20.12 39.28 -7.89
C ASP A 117 19.53 37.91 -7.52
N LEU A 118 18.23 37.72 -7.76
CA LEU A 118 17.57 36.43 -7.54
C LEU A 118 18.03 35.37 -8.52
N LYS A 119 18.25 35.71 -9.80
CA LYS A 119 18.84 34.77 -10.79
C LYS A 119 20.18 34.24 -10.33
N SER A 120 21.05 35.14 -9.85
CA SER A 120 22.39 34.81 -9.38
C SER A 120 22.35 33.91 -8.12
N SER A 121 21.41 34.17 -7.22
CA SER A 121 21.20 33.35 -6.00
C SER A 121 20.78 31.92 -6.33
N TYR A 122 19.73 31.76 -7.16
CA TYR A 122 19.27 30.43 -7.59
C TYR A 122 20.31 29.67 -8.40
N LEU A 123 21.03 30.36 -9.28
CA LEU A 123 22.11 29.76 -10.08
C LEU A 123 23.20 29.17 -9.20
N ASN A 124 23.69 29.91 -8.20
CA ASN A 124 24.69 29.43 -7.25
C ASN A 124 24.17 28.26 -6.39
N THR A 125 22.93 28.33 -5.96
CA THR A 125 22.30 27.28 -5.15
C THR A 125 22.19 25.98 -5.95
N LEU A 126 21.67 26.03 -7.17
CA LEU A 126 21.53 24.86 -8.04
C LEU A 126 22.89 24.23 -8.40
N HIS A 127 23.90 25.04 -8.71
CA HIS A 127 25.27 24.55 -8.95
C HIS A 127 25.85 23.83 -7.74
N THR A 128 25.64 24.39 -6.55
CA THR A 128 26.15 23.81 -5.30
C THR A 128 25.48 22.49 -4.97
N GLN A 129 24.14 22.47 -5.02
CA GLN A 129 23.36 21.27 -4.73
C GLN A 129 23.62 20.15 -5.73
N PHE A 130 23.70 20.48 -7.05
CA PHE A 130 24.01 19.49 -8.07
C PHE A 130 25.42 18.93 -7.93
N LYS A 131 26.40 19.75 -7.55
CA LYS A 131 27.77 19.30 -7.24
C LYS A 131 27.80 18.36 -6.04
N GLU A 132 26.99 18.62 -5.02
CA GLU A 132 26.88 17.71 -3.86
C GLU A 132 26.21 16.39 -4.23
N LEU A 133 25.13 16.43 -4.97
CA LEU A 133 24.44 15.24 -5.49
C LEU A 133 25.37 14.39 -6.35
N SER A 134 26.18 15.01 -7.19
CA SER A 134 27.13 14.32 -8.07
C SER A 134 28.23 13.55 -7.32
N LYS A 135 28.62 13.99 -6.12
CA LYS A 135 29.61 13.27 -5.28
C LYS A 135 29.06 11.94 -4.75
N THR A 136 27.76 11.83 -4.63
CA THR A 136 27.08 10.67 -4.03
C THR A 136 26.44 9.76 -5.06
N SER A 137 26.21 10.26 -6.27
CA SER A 137 25.58 9.50 -7.38
C SER A 137 26.63 9.00 -8.38
N SER A 138 26.78 7.69 -8.50
CA SER A 138 27.66 7.05 -9.52
C SER A 138 27.16 7.22 -10.96
N LYS A 139 25.96 7.76 -11.16
CA LYS A 139 25.33 7.94 -12.49
C LYS A 139 25.78 9.21 -13.20
N ILE A 140 26.32 10.20 -12.48
CA ILE A 140 26.72 11.50 -13.03
C ILE A 140 28.22 11.46 -13.33
N ARG A 141 28.60 11.57 -14.61
CA ARG A 141 30.00 11.58 -15.04
C ARG A 141 30.67 12.92 -14.73
N PRO A 142 31.99 12.94 -14.46
CA PRO A 142 32.71 14.19 -14.13
C PRO A 142 32.62 15.26 -15.23
N GLU A 143 32.54 14.86 -16.51
CA GLU A 143 32.43 15.78 -17.63
C GLU A 143 31.12 16.59 -17.57
N VAL A 144 30.03 15.96 -17.14
CA VAL A 144 28.72 16.62 -16.98
C VAL A 144 28.77 17.72 -15.94
N ILE A 145 29.50 17.52 -14.83
CA ILE A 145 29.66 18.53 -13.79
C ILE A 145 30.34 19.77 -14.35
N THR A 146 31.36 19.59 -15.17
CA THR A 146 32.10 20.68 -15.83
C THR A 146 31.20 21.44 -16.80
N GLN A 147 30.43 20.72 -17.61
CA GLN A 147 29.47 21.32 -18.53
C GLN A 147 28.38 22.13 -17.83
N ILE A 148 27.76 21.56 -16.80
CA ILE A 148 26.71 22.24 -16.03
C ILE A 148 27.26 23.49 -15.34
N ARG A 149 28.49 23.43 -14.81
CA ARG A 149 29.12 24.56 -14.13
C ARG A 149 29.46 25.72 -15.07
N ALA A 150 29.64 25.46 -16.36
CA ALA A 150 29.92 26.47 -17.38
C ALA A 150 28.66 27.25 -17.82
N ILE A 151 27.48 26.85 -17.38
CA ILE A 151 26.21 27.53 -17.72
C ILE A 151 26.00 28.71 -16.81
N GLU A 152 26.03 29.93 -17.35
CA GLU A 152 25.89 31.18 -16.61
C GLU A 152 24.44 31.72 -16.59
N ARG A 153 23.54 31.18 -17.43
CA ARG A 153 22.14 31.62 -17.51
C ARG A 153 21.22 30.64 -16.79
N LEU A 154 20.41 31.16 -15.87
CA LEU A 154 19.54 30.34 -15.00
C LEU A 154 18.55 29.48 -15.81
N GLU A 155 17.94 30.03 -16.86
CA GLU A 155 17.00 29.32 -17.74
C GLU A 155 17.65 28.08 -18.36
N LYS A 156 18.85 28.28 -18.94
CA LYS A 156 19.62 27.20 -19.54
C LYS A 156 20.09 26.17 -18.51
N LEU A 157 20.45 26.62 -17.32
CA LEU A 157 20.85 25.72 -16.23
C LEU A 157 19.70 24.81 -15.83
N ILE A 158 18.52 25.36 -15.57
CA ILE A 158 17.32 24.62 -15.21
C ILE A 158 17.00 23.57 -16.27
N ASP A 159 16.91 23.97 -17.53
CA ASP A 159 16.53 23.11 -18.65
C ASP A 159 17.55 21.95 -18.86
N ASN A 160 18.83 22.21 -18.65
CA ASN A 160 19.86 21.17 -18.73
C ASN A 160 19.85 20.23 -17.52
N LEU A 161 19.66 20.75 -16.30
CA LEU A 161 19.64 19.94 -15.09
C LEU A 161 18.53 18.87 -15.11
N VAL A 162 17.36 19.18 -15.66
CA VAL A 162 16.23 18.24 -15.77
C VAL A 162 16.62 16.96 -16.51
N GLY A 163 17.52 17.05 -17.49
CA GLY A 163 18.02 15.89 -18.24
C GLY A 163 18.82 14.88 -17.40
N TYR A 164 19.46 15.35 -16.34
CA TYR A 164 20.32 14.52 -15.46
C TYR A 164 19.65 14.09 -14.17
N LEU A 165 18.46 14.62 -13.86
CA LEU A 165 17.71 14.28 -12.67
C LEU A 165 16.69 13.17 -12.94
N SER A 166 16.48 12.32 -11.93
CA SER A 166 15.52 11.19 -12.00
C SER A 166 14.08 11.67 -11.74
N LEU A 167 13.63 12.65 -12.52
CA LEU A 167 12.27 13.20 -12.48
C LEU A 167 11.31 12.32 -13.29
N GLN A 168 10.08 12.17 -12.79
CA GLN A 168 9.00 11.52 -13.56
C GLN A 168 8.57 12.41 -14.75
N ILE A 169 7.97 11.80 -15.77
CA ILE A 169 7.52 12.52 -16.98
C ILE A 169 6.54 13.63 -16.62
N SER A 170 5.61 13.37 -15.69
CA SER A 170 4.67 14.36 -15.18
C SER A 170 5.33 15.60 -14.58
N ASP A 171 6.43 15.41 -13.86
CA ASP A 171 7.14 16.50 -13.21
C ASP A 171 8.03 17.27 -14.21
N ARG A 172 8.64 16.55 -15.15
CA ARG A 172 9.34 17.18 -16.29
C ARG A 172 8.37 18.03 -17.11
N GLN A 173 7.17 17.53 -17.36
CA GLN A 173 6.16 18.24 -18.13
C GLN A 173 5.69 19.51 -17.40
N LYS A 174 5.43 19.44 -16.09
CA LYS A 174 5.12 20.62 -15.28
C LYS A 174 6.19 21.71 -15.37
N LEU A 175 7.46 21.30 -15.30
CA LEU A 175 8.59 22.23 -15.46
C LEU A 175 8.68 22.83 -16.86
N LEU A 176 8.23 22.12 -17.90
CA LEU A 176 8.17 22.64 -19.27
C LEU A 176 7.01 23.62 -19.43
N GLU A 177 5.86 23.36 -18.80
CA GLU A 177 4.65 24.17 -18.84
C GLU A 177 4.75 25.47 -18.02
N GLU A 178 5.56 25.46 -16.95
CA GLU A 178 5.73 26.61 -16.08
C GLU A 178 6.55 27.71 -16.78
N ILE A 179 5.93 28.88 -16.94
CA ILE A 179 6.54 30.06 -17.58
C ILE A 179 7.33 30.89 -16.58
N ASN A 180 6.94 30.82 -15.27
CA ASN A 180 7.62 31.56 -14.23
C ASN A 180 8.96 30.90 -13.89
N LEU A 181 10.05 31.58 -14.20
CA LEU A 181 11.42 31.10 -13.96
C LEU A 181 11.72 30.87 -12.48
N GLU A 182 11.13 31.68 -11.60
CA GLU A 182 11.31 31.56 -10.15
C GLU A 182 10.67 30.27 -9.63
N GLU A 183 9.47 29.94 -10.04
CA GLU A 183 8.78 28.72 -9.63
C GLU A 183 9.49 27.47 -10.15
N ARG A 184 10.03 27.49 -11.36
CA ARG A 184 10.88 26.41 -11.86
C ARG A 184 12.16 26.23 -11.03
N ALA A 185 12.82 27.32 -10.67
CA ALA A 185 14.01 27.30 -9.82
C ALA A 185 13.72 26.76 -8.43
N LYS A 186 12.65 27.25 -7.77
CA LYS A 186 12.19 26.75 -6.45
C LYS A 186 11.92 25.25 -6.46
N TYR A 187 11.21 24.79 -7.49
CA TYR A 187 10.90 23.37 -7.62
C TYR A 187 12.16 22.53 -7.69
N LEU A 188 13.15 22.90 -8.51
CA LEU A 188 14.40 22.16 -8.64
C LEU A 188 15.26 22.23 -7.38
N VAL A 189 15.33 23.37 -6.70
CA VAL A 189 16.03 23.50 -5.41
C VAL A 189 15.44 22.53 -4.38
N SER A 190 14.12 22.55 -4.23
CA SER A 190 13.42 21.65 -3.29
C SER A 190 13.60 20.17 -3.66
N PHE A 191 13.57 19.85 -4.95
CA PHE A 191 13.79 18.48 -5.43
C PHE A 191 15.22 18.00 -5.13
N LEU A 192 16.22 18.84 -5.39
CA LEU A 192 17.63 18.52 -5.11
C LEU A 192 17.89 18.38 -3.61
N GLU A 193 17.30 19.21 -2.76
CA GLU A 193 17.38 19.08 -1.30
C GLU A 193 16.84 17.73 -0.84
N ASN A 194 15.64 17.36 -1.28
CA ASN A 194 15.03 16.07 -0.94
C ASN A 194 15.91 14.88 -1.40
N GLN A 195 16.52 14.97 -2.59
CA GLN A 195 17.42 13.94 -3.10
C GLN A 195 18.71 13.84 -2.28
N LEU A 196 19.27 14.96 -1.84
CA LEU A 196 20.46 15.01 -0.98
C LEU A 196 20.16 14.39 0.38
N ASP A 197 19.02 14.72 1.00
CA ASP A 197 18.59 14.16 2.28
C ASP A 197 18.39 12.65 2.21
N LEU A 198 17.72 12.15 1.16
CA LEU A 198 17.55 10.71 0.92
C LEU A 198 18.91 10.01 0.80
N THR A 199 19.83 10.59 0.02
CA THR A 199 21.17 10.00 -0.20
C THR A 199 22.00 10.01 1.07
N GLN A 200 21.88 11.04 1.90
CA GLN A 200 22.53 11.10 3.22
C GLN A 200 21.95 10.06 4.20
N MET A 201 20.63 9.84 4.17
CA MET A 201 19.98 8.78 4.96
C MET A 201 20.45 7.40 4.52
N GLU A 202 20.49 7.13 3.22
CA GLU A 202 21.01 5.86 2.68
C GLU A 202 22.47 5.62 3.10
N LYS A 203 23.31 6.65 3.05
CA LYS A 203 24.69 6.57 3.50
C LYS A 203 24.78 6.27 5.00
N LYS A 204 24.00 6.96 5.84
CA LYS A 204 23.95 6.69 7.29
C LYS A 204 23.49 5.26 7.60
N ILE A 205 22.51 4.75 6.85
CA ILE A 205 22.04 3.36 6.99
C ILE A 205 23.17 2.39 6.59
N ARG A 206 23.81 2.61 5.45
CA ARG A 206 24.94 1.78 4.96
C ARG A 206 26.11 1.78 5.93
N ASP A 207 26.48 2.94 6.47
CA ASP A 207 27.55 3.06 7.47
C ASP A 207 27.18 2.37 8.80
N ARG A 208 25.91 2.42 9.19
CA ARG A 208 25.39 1.71 10.37
C ARG A 208 25.45 0.19 10.17
N VAL A 209 25.00 -0.29 9.00
CA VAL A 209 25.09 -1.71 8.62
C VAL A 209 26.55 -2.15 8.57
N LYS A 210 27.44 -1.36 7.97
CA LYS A 210 28.87 -1.65 7.92
C LYS A 210 29.50 -1.74 9.31
N LYS A 211 29.21 -0.78 10.19
CA LYS A 211 29.68 -0.82 11.60
C LYS A 211 29.12 -2.02 12.36
N GLN A 212 27.87 -2.40 12.07
CA GLN A 212 27.26 -3.58 12.70
C GLN A 212 27.88 -4.88 12.19
N MET A 213 28.21 -4.94 10.88
CA MET A 213 28.96 -6.06 10.32
C MET A 213 30.39 -6.14 10.87
N GLU A 214 31.11 -5.00 10.96
CA GLU A 214 32.45 -4.95 11.55
C GLU A 214 32.45 -5.35 13.04
N LYS A 215 31.41 -4.95 13.79
CA LYS A 215 31.22 -5.39 15.18
C LYS A 215 30.95 -6.89 15.24
N SER A 216 30.04 -7.40 14.42
CA SER A 216 29.76 -8.86 14.32
C SER A 216 30.99 -9.66 13.91
N GLN A 217 31.81 -9.16 12.97
CA GLN A 217 33.07 -9.78 12.61
C GLN A 217 34.07 -9.80 13.76
N LYS A 218 34.14 -8.72 14.53
CA LYS A 218 35.04 -8.63 15.69
C LYS A 218 34.58 -9.52 16.83
N ASP A 219 33.26 -9.55 17.10
CA ASP A 219 32.66 -10.44 18.10
C ASP A 219 32.83 -11.91 17.68
N TYR A 220 32.73 -12.18 16.37
CA TYR A 220 32.99 -13.48 15.78
C TYR A 220 34.47 -13.90 15.92
N TYR A 221 35.41 -13.00 15.61
CA TYR A 221 36.87 -13.27 15.77
C TYR A 221 37.24 -13.53 17.21
N LEU A 222 36.66 -12.78 18.15
CA LEU A 222 36.83 -13.01 19.59
C LEU A 222 36.20 -14.35 20.04
N SER A 223 35.04 -14.67 19.51
CA SER A 223 34.38 -15.99 19.73
C SER A 223 35.24 -17.14 19.22
N GLU A 224 35.89 -16.94 18.08
CA GLU A 224 36.76 -17.95 17.48
C GLU A 224 38.08 -18.14 18.22
N GLN A 225 38.67 -17.04 18.71
CA GLN A 225 39.83 -17.13 19.63
C GLN A 225 39.43 -17.84 20.93
N MET A 226 38.25 -17.57 21.48
CA MET A 226 37.74 -18.31 22.64
C MET A 226 37.49 -19.80 22.31
N LYS A 227 36.98 -20.12 21.12
CA LYS A 227 36.81 -21.51 20.67
C LYS A 227 38.15 -22.24 20.47
N ALA A 228 39.14 -21.56 19.85
CA ALA A 228 40.49 -22.13 19.72
C ALA A 228 41.14 -22.39 21.06
N LEU A 229 41.01 -21.48 22.02
CA LEU A 229 41.49 -21.67 23.40
C LEU A 229 40.74 -22.81 24.12
N LYS A 230 39.40 -22.91 23.95
CA LYS A 230 38.62 -24.02 24.52
C LYS A 230 38.96 -25.37 23.89
N LYS A 231 39.25 -25.39 22.57
CA LYS A 231 39.71 -26.58 21.87
C LYS A 231 41.08 -27.07 22.36
N GLU A 232 42.00 -26.17 22.69
CA GLU A 232 43.25 -26.48 23.35
C GLU A 232 43.06 -26.95 24.82
N MET A 233 41.92 -26.56 25.44
CA MET A 233 41.54 -27.04 26.79
C MET A 233 40.74 -28.36 26.77
N GLY A 234 40.47 -28.98 25.60
CA GLY A 234 39.87 -30.32 25.46
C GLY A 234 38.35 -30.37 25.53
N GLU A 235 37.63 -29.24 25.33
CA GLU A 235 36.16 -29.21 25.21
C GLU A 235 35.76 -29.28 23.74
N ASP A 236 35.25 -30.45 23.29
CA ASP A 236 34.75 -30.69 21.91
C ASP A 236 33.34 -30.12 21.72
N GLU A 237 33.20 -28.76 21.67
CA GLU A 237 31.91 -28.09 21.44
C GLU A 237 31.27 -28.47 20.10
N ASP A 238 32.06 -28.79 19.07
CA ASP A 238 31.55 -29.17 17.74
C ASP A 238 30.85 -30.54 17.74
N GLN A 239 31.29 -31.50 18.59
CA GLN A 239 30.63 -32.78 18.75
C GLN A 239 29.30 -32.65 19.53
N ASP A 240 29.29 -31.81 20.59
CA ASP A 240 28.09 -31.54 21.39
C ASP A 240 27.01 -30.82 20.56
N GLU A 241 27.40 -29.95 19.64
CA GLU A 241 26.48 -29.24 18.75
C GLU A 241 25.82 -30.23 17.75
N ILE A 242 26.60 -31.04 17.10
CA ILE A 242 26.10 -32.06 16.14
C ILE A 242 25.19 -33.07 16.86
N GLU A 243 25.52 -33.47 18.07
CA GLU A 243 24.71 -34.37 18.88
C GLU A 243 23.38 -33.71 19.28
N THR A 244 23.41 -32.41 19.62
CA THR A 244 22.22 -31.60 19.94
C THR A 244 21.31 -31.46 18.74
N ILE A 245 21.86 -31.16 17.56
CA ILE A 245 21.10 -31.09 16.29
C ILE A 245 20.47 -32.45 15.98
N THR A 246 21.22 -33.52 16.11
CA THR A 246 20.73 -34.90 15.87
C THR A 246 19.57 -35.23 16.81
N LYS A 247 19.69 -34.94 18.10
CA LYS A 247 18.61 -35.12 19.09
C LYS A 247 17.37 -34.27 18.76
N ASN A 248 17.55 -33.05 18.25
CA ASN A 248 16.46 -32.16 17.84
C ASN A 248 15.75 -32.73 16.59
N ILE A 249 16.47 -33.25 15.61
CA ILE A 249 15.89 -33.93 14.44
C ILE A 249 15.04 -35.13 14.87
N GLU A 250 15.51 -35.93 15.80
CA GLU A 250 14.77 -37.10 16.30
C GLU A 250 13.48 -36.68 17.05
N LYS A 251 13.55 -35.62 17.86
CA LYS A 251 12.41 -35.11 18.64
C LYS A 251 11.40 -34.34 17.81
N SER A 252 11.76 -33.80 16.65
CA SER A 252 10.91 -32.94 15.83
C SER A 252 9.65 -33.61 15.31
N GLY A 253 9.69 -34.95 15.13
CA GLY A 253 8.57 -35.72 14.63
C GLY A 253 8.31 -35.57 13.13
N MET A 254 9.31 -35.22 12.35
CA MET A 254 9.23 -35.07 10.90
C MET A 254 8.76 -36.37 10.20
N PRO A 255 8.06 -36.27 9.05
CA PRO A 255 7.84 -37.38 8.14
C PRO A 255 9.17 -37.97 7.65
N LYS A 256 9.13 -39.22 7.16
CA LYS A 256 10.33 -39.92 6.70
C LYS A 256 11.09 -39.12 5.64
N ASP A 257 10.41 -38.64 4.62
CA ASP A 257 11.02 -37.90 3.50
C ASP A 257 11.74 -36.63 3.96
N ALA A 258 11.10 -35.85 4.86
CA ALA A 258 11.70 -34.66 5.46
C ALA A 258 12.91 -35.02 6.34
N LYS A 259 12.81 -36.12 7.12
CA LYS A 259 13.90 -36.61 7.97
C LYS A 259 15.11 -37.10 7.15
N ASP A 260 14.86 -37.80 6.07
CA ASP A 260 15.92 -38.30 5.16
C ASP A 260 16.66 -37.14 4.51
N LYS A 261 15.92 -36.11 4.08
CA LYS A 261 16.49 -34.88 3.51
C LYS A 261 17.33 -34.11 4.52
N VAL A 262 16.82 -33.88 5.73
CA VAL A 262 17.56 -33.19 6.80
C VAL A 262 18.82 -33.97 7.20
N ASN A 263 18.76 -35.30 7.29
CA ASN A 263 19.92 -36.13 7.58
C ASN A 263 20.99 -36.06 6.47
N SER A 264 20.56 -35.97 5.21
CA SER A 264 21.49 -35.74 4.09
C SER A 264 22.20 -34.40 4.21
N GLU A 265 21.46 -33.32 4.55
CA GLU A 265 22.04 -32.02 4.76
C GLU A 265 22.93 -31.96 6.03
N LEU A 266 22.55 -32.67 7.09
CA LEU A 266 23.39 -32.78 8.29
C LEU A 266 24.71 -33.50 7.98
N ASN A 267 24.69 -34.55 7.14
CA ASN A 267 25.92 -35.23 6.72
C ASN A 267 26.82 -34.32 5.88
N LYS A 268 26.24 -33.48 5.02
CA LYS A 268 27.01 -32.44 4.30
C LYS A 268 27.60 -31.41 5.29
N PHE A 269 26.80 -30.96 6.26
CA PHE A 269 27.23 -30.00 7.30
C PHE A 269 28.44 -30.52 8.09
N LYS A 270 28.44 -31.83 8.44
CA LYS A 270 29.58 -32.47 9.13
C LYS A 270 30.89 -32.46 8.34
N MET A 271 30.81 -32.38 7.00
CA MET A 271 31.97 -32.41 6.10
C MET A 271 32.42 -30.99 5.70
N MET A 272 31.64 -29.95 6.03
CA MET A 272 31.94 -28.56 5.68
C MET A 272 32.83 -27.90 6.72
N PRO A 273 33.72 -26.98 6.30
CA PRO A 273 34.43 -26.14 7.27
C PRO A 273 33.42 -25.34 8.11
N PRO A 274 33.50 -25.35 9.44
CA PRO A 274 32.50 -24.74 10.32
C PRO A 274 32.23 -23.25 10.04
N MET A 275 33.19 -22.56 9.44
CA MET A 275 33.16 -21.13 9.16
C MET A 275 32.77 -20.76 7.73
N SER A 276 32.38 -21.71 6.92
CA SER A 276 31.99 -21.43 5.54
C SER A 276 30.58 -20.79 5.49
N ALA A 277 30.37 -19.88 4.52
CA ALA A 277 29.03 -19.32 4.27
C ALA A 277 27.99 -20.40 3.96
N GLU A 278 28.42 -21.48 3.32
CA GLU A 278 27.58 -22.65 3.01
C GLU A 278 27.15 -23.39 4.29
N ALA A 279 28.04 -23.58 5.25
CA ALA A 279 27.70 -24.19 6.54
C ALA A 279 26.62 -23.39 7.28
N SER A 280 26.69 -22.06 7.27
CA SER A 280 25.65 -21.20 7.86
C SER A 280 24.29 -21.34 7.17
N VAL A 281 24.27 -21.51 5.86
CA VAL A 281 23.03 -21.72 5.09
C VAL A 281 22.43 -23.10 5.41
N VAL A 282 23.25 -24.15 5.42
CA VAL A 282 22.80 -25.51 5.74
C VAL A 282 22.31 -25.60 7.18
N ARG A 283 23.01 -24.98 8.12
CA ARG A 283 22.59 -24.91 9.52
C ARG A 283 21.24 -24.20 9.65
N GLY A 284 21.09 -23.02 9.04
CA GLY A 284 19.81 -22.30 9.03
C GLY A 284 18.67 -23.14 8.48
N TYR A 285 18.91 -23.94 7.46
CA TYR A 285 17.93 -24.88 6.92
C TYR A 285 17.54 -25.96 7.94
N ILE A 286 18.52 -26.59 8.58
CA ILE A 286 18.27 -27.60 9.61
C ILE A 286 17.50 -27.01 10.79
N ASP A 287 17.85 -25.80 11.21
CA ASP A 287 17.17 -25.08 12.28
C ASP A 287 15.71 -24.80 11.92
N TRP A 288 15.41 -24.35 10.69
CA TRP A 288 14.03 -24.19 10.23
C TRP A 288 13.28 -25.51 10.25
N MET A 289 13.85 -26.59 9.69
CA MET A 289 13.21 -27.90 9.61
C MET A 289 12.91 -28.48 11.00
N THR A 290 13.78 -28.27 11.98
CA THR A 290 13.59 -28.73 13.36
C THR A 290 12.59 -27.91 14.16
N ASN A 291 12.49 -26.61 13.88
CA ASN A 291 11.63 -25.69 14.61
C ASN A 291 10.17 -25.67 14.12
N ILE A 292 9.91 -26.14 12.89
CA ILE A 292 8.54 -26.26 12.36
C ILE A 292 7.79 -27.37 13.12
N PRO A 293 6.53 -27.15 13.53
CA PRO A 293 5.78 -28.14 14.31
C PRO A 293 5.18 -29.23 13.42
N TRP A 294 5.88 -30.34 13.24
CA TRP A 294 5.43 -31.47 12.41
C TRP A 294 4.31 -32.31 13.06
N LYS A 295 4.35 -32.52 14.37
CA LYS A 295 3.39 -33.38 15.09
C LYS A 295 2.68 -32.69 16.25
N LYS A 296 3.29 -31.69 16.85
CA LYS A 296 2.77 -31.05 18.06
C LYS A 296 1.46 -30.32 17.81
N LYS A 297 0.39 -30.74 18.47
CA LYS A 297 -0.95 -30.12 18.36
C LYS A 297 -1.38 -29.54 19.69
N SER A 298 -2.17 -28.44 19.65
CA SER A 298 -2.93 -27.95 20.79
C SER A 298 -4.17 -28.83 21.02
N LYS A 299 -4.65 -28.91 22.26
CA LYS A 299 -5.92 -29.58 22.57
C LYS A 299 -7.06 -28.73 22.01
N ILE A 300 -7.88 -29.33 21.17
CA ILE A 300 -9.05 -28.68 20.59
C ILE A 300 -10.21 -28.83 21.56
N GLN A 301 -10.92 -27.72 21.82
CA GLN A 301 -12.21 -27.72 22.49
C GLN A 301 -13.31 -27.90 21.45
N THR A 302 -14.22 -28.82 21.73
CA THR A 302 -15.28 -29.18 20.77
C THR A 302 -16.68 -28.83 21.27
N GLU A 303 -16.84 -28.27 22.48
CA GLU A 303 -18.13 -27.91 23.04
C GLU A 303 -18.69 -26.64 22.42
N ILE A 304 -19.77 -26.74 21.64
CA ILE A 304 -20.45 -25.62 20.97
C ILE A 304 -21.01 -24.61 21.97
N THR A 305 -21.51 -25.10 23.11
CA THR A 305 -22.03 -24.23 24.17
C THR A 305 -20.98 -23.27 24.71
N LYS A 306 -19.77 -23.75 24.96
CA LYS A 306 -18.63 -22.89 25.36
C LYS A 306 -18.19 -21.95 24.25
N ALA A 307 -18.28 -22.39 23.01
CA ALA A 307 -17.98 -21.52 21.88
C ALA A 307 -18.98 -20.34 21.78
N SER A 308 -20.27 -20.62 21.99
CA SER A 308 -21.31 -19.58 22.07
C SER A 308 -21.02 -18.60 23.21
N GLU A 309 -20.74 -19.10 24.41
CA GLU A 309 -20.44 -18.26 25.59
C GLU A 309 -19.24 -17.34 25.34
N VAL A 310 -18.17 -17.83 24.71
CA VAL A 310 -17.00 -17.02 24.37
C VAL A 310 -17.36 -15.93 23.35
N LEU A 311 -18.09 -16.28 22.28
CA LEU A 311 -18.50 -15.32 21.26
C LEU A 311 -19.44 -14.24 21.84
N ASP A 312 -20.34 -14.62 22.77
CA ASP A 312 -21.26 -13.69 23.41
C ASP A 312 -20.56 -12.77 24.42
N SER A 313 -19.55 -13.30 25.12
CA SER A 313 -18.78 -12.49 26.07
C SER A 313 -17.88 -11.49 25.37
N ASP A 314 -17.29 -11.86 24.22
CA ASP A 314 -16.29 -11.06 23.53
C ASP A 314 -16.91 -10.07 22.52
N HIS A 315 -18.16 -10.33 22.02
CA HIS A 315 -18.80 -9.53 20.97
C HIS A 315 -20.26 -9.20 21.30
N TYR A 316 -20.61 -7.93 21.13
CA TYR A 316 -21.99 -7.45 21.29
C TYR A 316 -22.75 -7.58 19.97
N GLY A 317 -24.01 -8.07 20.03
CA GLY A 317 -24.83 -8.26 18.81
C GLY A 317 -24.26 -9.27 17.84
N LEU A 318 -24.43 -9.04 16.55
CA LEU A 318 -23.94 -9.90 15.47
C LEU A 318 -24.51 -11.34 15.54
N GLU A 319 -25.79 -11.49 15.95
CA GLU A 319 -26.41 -12.80 16.21
C GLU A 319 -26.33 -13.74 14.99
N GLU A 320 -26.69 -13.25 13.79
CA GLU A 320 -26.61 -14.05 12.56
C GLU A 320 -25.16 -14.47 12.22
N VAL A 321 -24.19 -13.60 12.49
CA VAL A 321 -22.77 -13.88 12.25
C VAL A 321 -22.28 -14.96 13.22
N LYS A 322 -22.63 -14.84 14.50
CA LYS A 322 -22.28 -15.83 15.54
C LYS A 322 -22.91 -17.17 15.25
N GLU A 323 -24.20 -17.20 14.87
CA GLU A 323 -24.90 -18.43 14.51
C GLU A 323 -24.22 -19.15 13.35
N ARG A 324 -23.88 -18.43 12.28
CA ARG A 324 -23.13 -19.01 11.15
C ARG A 324 -21.75 -19.53 11.54
N ILE A 325 -21.04 -18.83 12.41
CA ILE A 325 -19.75 -19.32 12.94
C ILE A 325 -19.96 -20.61 13.75
N LEU A 326 -21.00 -20.67 14.59
CA LEU A 326 -21.32 -21.87 15.38
C LEU A 326 -21.74 -23.05 14.50
N GLU A 327 -22.53 -22.82 13.45
CA GLU A 327 -22.87 -23.83 12.44
C GLU A 327 -21.62 -24.41 11.78
N TYR A 328 -20.72 -23.53 11.34
CA TYR A 328 -19.45 -23.93 10.75
C TYR A 328 -18.61 -24.76 11.72
N LEU A 329 -18.50 -24.35 12.97
CA LEU A 329 -17.79 -25.09 14.01
C LEU A 329 -18.44 -26.43 14.31
N ALA A 330 -19.78 -26.50 14.29
CA ALA A 330 -20.54 -27.74 14.51
C ALA A 330 -20.28 -28.79 13.41
N VAL A 331 -20.20 -28.35 12.16
CA VAL A 331 -19.83 -29.24 11.04
C VAL A 331 -18.40 -29.75 11.22
N GLN A 332 -17.47 -28.88 11.59
CA GLN A 332 -16.07 -29.29 11.82
C GLN A 332 -15.88 -30.29 12.97
N GLN A 333 -16.76 -30.28 13.97
CA GLN A 333 -16.74 -31.28 15.02
C GLN A 333 -17.03 -32.71 14.54
N ARG A 334 -17.92 -32.84 13.55
CA ARG A 334 -18.36 -34.15 13.04
C ARG A 334 -17.38 -34.72 12.02
N VAL A 335 -16.60 -33.88 11.38
CA VAL A 335 -15.66 -34.27 10.33
C VAL A 335 -14.25 -34.31 10.92
N SER A 336 -13.59 -35.47 10.87
CA SER A 336 -12.24 -35.67 11.44
C SER A 336 -11.13 -34.87 10.76
N LYS A 337 -11.38 -34.31 9.56
CA LYS A 337 -10.47 -33.40 8.83
C LYS A 337 -11.26 -32.16 8.38
N ILE A 338 -10.61 -31.02 8.38
CA ILE A 338 -11.17 -29.77 7.86
C ILE A 338 -11.29 -29.87 6.34
N LYS A 339 -12.47 -30.19 5.84
CA LYS A 339 -12.75 -30.35 4.39
C LYS A 339 -13.74 -29.32 3.85
N GLY A 340 -14.26 -28.44 4.70
CA GLY A 340 -15.20 -27.39 4.30
C GLY A 340 -14.52 -26.18 3.68
N PRO A 341 -15.32 -25.28 3.10
CA PRO A 341 -14.82 -23.99 2.59
C PRO A 341 -14.19 -23.18 3.72
N VAL A 342 -13.28 -22.28 3.35
CA VAL A 342 -12.60 -21.41 4.32
C VAL A 342 -13.52 -20.27 4.71
N LEU A 343 -13.67 -20.02 6.01
CA LEU A 343 -14.47 -18.92 6.51
C LEU A 343 -13.88 -17.57 6.12
N CYS A 344 -14.65 -16.71 5.46
CA CYS A 344 -14.25 -15.36 5.07
C CYS A 344 -15.18 -14.31 5.67
N LEU A 345 -14.64 -13.48 6.57
CA LEU A 345 -15.34 -12.39 7.23
C LEU A 345 -15.22 -11.11 6.40
N VAL A 346 -16.29 -10.69 5.74
CA VAL A 346 -16.31 -9.51 4.86
C VAL A 346 -17.12 -8.39 5.50
N GLY A 347 -16.57 -7.19 5.56
CA GLY A 347 -17.30 -6.03 6.08
C GLY A 347 -16.41 -4.80 6.23
N PRO A 348 -16.99 -3.64 6.57
CA PRO A 348 -16.27 -2.40 6.68
C PRO A 348 -15.19 -2.45 7.76
N PRO A 349 -14.20 -1.53 7.71
CA PRO A 349 -13.15 -1.48 8.72
C PRO A 349 -13.72 -1.16 10.11
N GLY A 350 -13.18 -1.80 11.13
CA GLY A 350 -13.55 -1.53 12.53
C GLY A 350 -14.78 -2.26 13.06
N VAL A 351 -15.36 -3.22 12.31
CA VAL A 351 -16.50 -4.04 12.78
C VAL A 351 -16.09 -5.30 13.57
N GLY A 352 -14.80 -5.44 13.90
CA GLY A 352 -14.35 -6.54 14.76
C GLY A 352 -13.95 -7.83 14.04
N LYS A 353 -13.70 -7.82 12.72
CA LYS A 353 -13.30 -9.03 11.96
C LYS A 353 -12.11 -9.78 12.58
N THR A 354 -11.06 -9.07 12.93
CA THR A 354 -9.85 -9.66 13.53
C THR A 354 -10.11 -10.21 14.92
N SER A 355 -10.86 -9.49 15.74
CA SER A 355 -11.24 -9.95 17.09
C SER A 355 -12.18 -11.16 17.06
N LEU A 356 -13.09 -11.25 16.07
CA LEU A 356 -13.88 -12.47 15.84
C LEU A 356 -12.98 -13.68 15.54
N GLY A 357 -11.94 -13.50 14.71
CA GLY A 357 -10.96 -14.56 14.47
C GLY A 357 -10.22 -14.99 15.74
N GLU A 358 -9.87 -14.05 16.62
CA GLU A 358 -9.28 -14.36 17.94
C GLU A 358 -10.25 -15.12 18.84
N SER A 359 -11.51 -14.72 18.87
CA SER A 359 -12.54 -15.39 19.67
C SER A 359 -12.87 -16.80 19.15
N ILE A 360 -12.85 -17.02 17.82
CA ILE A 360 -12.95 -18.36 17.22
C ILE A 360 -11.76 -19.23 17.66
N ALA A 361 -10.55 -18.68 17.67
CA ALA A 361 -9.39 -19.42 18.14
C ALA A 361 -9.49 -19.80 19.63
N LYS A 362 -9.92 -18.85 20.46
CA LYS A 362 -10.14 -19.03 21.91
C LYS A 362 -11.22 -20.08 22.17
N SER A 363 -12.34 -20.00 21.46
CA SER A 363 -13.48 -20.93 21.62
C SER A 363 -13.13 -22.35 21.21
N THR A 364 -12.26 -22.52 20.20
CA THR A 364 -11.80 -23.83 19.72
C THR A 364 -10.55 -24.36 20.44
N GLY A 365 -9.96 -23.60 21.37
CA GLY A 365 -8.70 -23.93 22.04
C GLY A 365 -7.48 -23.96 21.11
N ARG A 366 -7.60 -23.37 19.92
CA ARG A 366 -6.50 -23.27 18.96
C ARG A 366 -5.62 -22.07 19.28
N LYS A 367 -4.31 -22.18 19.03
CA LYS A 367 -3.45 -21.02 19.10
C LYS A 367 -3.73 -20.08 17.92
N PHE A 368 -3.77 -18.80 18.18
CA PHE A 368 -4.06 -17.76 17.17
C PHE A 368 -2.80 -17.29 16.47
N VAL A 369 -2.85 -17.19 15.14
CA VAL A 369 -1.80 -16.64 14.28
C VAL A 369 -2.43 -15.67 13.29
N ARG A 370 -1.86 -14.50 13.15
CA ARG A 370 -2.31 -13.50 12.17
C ARG A 370 -1.23 -13.21 11.13
N MET A 371 -1.63 -13.18 9.87
CA MET A 371 -0.82 -12.74 8.74
C MET A 371 -1.60 -11.73 7.92
N SER A 372 -1.06 -10.53 7.72
CA SER A 372 -1.65 -9.56 6.81
C SER A 372 -1.20 -9.87 5.38
N LEU A 373 -2.16 -9.91 4.47
CA LEU A 373 -1.96 -10.07 3.03
C LEU A 373 -2.01 -8.73 2.29
N GLY A 374 -2.40 -7.65 2.98
CA GLY A 374 -2.41 -6.31 2.42
C GLY A 374 -1.02 -5.87 1.99
N GLY A 375 -0.86 -5.63 0.68
CA GLY A 375 0.41 -5.22 0.08
C GLY A 375 1.34 -6.36 -0.34
N VAL A 376 0.98 -7.63 -0.13
CA VAL A 376 1.69 -8.79 -0.67
C VAL A 376 1.51 -8.82 -2.18
N ARG A 377 2.61 -8.91 -2.91
CA ARG A 377 2.64 -8.92 -4.39
C ARG A 377 3.49 -10.06 -4.96
N ASP A 378 4.34 -10.65 -4.15
CA ASP A 378 5.29 -11.69 -4.54
C ASP A 378 4.85 -13.03 -3.95
N GLU A 379 4.74 -14.05 -4.79
CA GLU A 379 4.41 -15.42 -4.42
C GLU A 379 5.41 -15.99 -3.40
N SER A 380 6.67 -15.59 -3.48
CA SER A 380 7.73 -16.03 -2.56
C SER A 380 7.48 -15.60 -1.10
N GLU A 381 6.66 -14.59 -0.84
CA GLU A 381 6.24 -14.26 0.53
C GLU A 381 5.40 -15.37 1.16
N ILE A 382 4.68 -16.16 0.35
CA ILE A 382 3.83 -17.27 0.81
C ILE A 382 4.61 -18.58 0.76
N ARG A 383 5.28 -18.87 -0.37
CA ARG A 383 5.99 -20.13 -0.64
C ARG A 383 7.49 -20.12 -0.31
N GLY A 384 8.05 -18.97 0.10
CA GLY A 384 9.48 -18.85 0.39
C GLY A 384 10.35 -18.72 -0.85
N HIS A 385 11.61 -18.40 -0.63
CA HIS A 385 12.63 -18.27 -1.67
C HIS A 385 13.45 -19.55 -1.78
N ARG A 386 13.91 -19.89 -2.99
CA ARG A 386 14.82 -21.02 -3.19
C ARG A 386 16.11 -20.80 -2.41
N ARG A 387 16.67 -21.86 -1.81
CA ARG A 387 17.87 -21.83 -0.94
C ARG A 387 19.17 -21.35 -1.62
N THR A 388 19.19 -21.26 -2.93
CA THR A 388 20.36 -20.82 -3.70
C THR A 388 20.78 -19.37 -3.42
N TYR A 389 19.90 -18.57 -2.80
CA TYR A 389 20.17 -17.18 -2.48
C TYR A 389 20.57 -17.02 -1.02
N ILE A 390 21.66 -16.28 -0.76
CA ILE A 390 22.08 -15.93 0.60
C ILE A 390 20.99 -15.08 1.26
N GLY A 391 20.56 -15.48 2.45
CA GLY A 391 19.47 -14.82 3.17
C GLY A 391 18.06 -15.30 2.79
N SER A 392 17.94 -16.36 1.99
CA SER A 392 16.66 -17.01 1.73
C SER A 392 16.01 -17.54 3.01
N MET A 393 14.68 -17.48 3.06
CA MET A 393 13.86 -17.93 4.19
C MET A 393 12.62 -18.66 3.70
N PRO A 394 12.03 -19.52 4.53
CA PRO A 394 10.70 -20.10 4.26
C PRO A 394 9.64 -19.03 4.06
N GLY A 395 8.54 -19.38 3.42
CA GLY A 395 7.38 -18.51 3.30
C GLY A 395 6.80 -18.09 4.66
N LYS A 396 6.11 -16.96 4.68
CA LYS A 396 5.53 -16.37 5.91
C LYS A 396 4.60 -17.34 6.64
N ILE A 397 3.94 -18.26 5.92
CA ILE A 397 3.08 -19.27 6.53
C ILE A 397 3.90 -20.16 7.46
N LEU A 398 4.98 -20.76 6.96
CA LEU A 398 5.82 -21.65 7.75
C LEU A 398 6.62 -20.91 8.83
N GLN A 399 7.06 -19.68 8.57
CA GLN A 399 7.66 -18.84 9.60
C GLN A 399 6.71 -18.61 10.79
N LYS A 400 5.43 -18.34 10.52
CA LYS A 400 4.42 -18.15 11.56
C LYS A 400 4.07 -19.46 12.25
N MET A 401 4.02 -20.58 11.52
CA MET A 401 3.83 -21.92 12.09
C MET A 401 4.95 -22.28 13.06
N SER A 402 6.20 -22.04 12.69
CA SER A 402 7.35 -22.23 13.57
C SER A 402 7.23 -21.39 14.84
N LYS A 403 6.87 -20.11 14.71
CA LYS A 403 6.71 -19.21 15.85
C LYS A 403 5.62 -19.65 16.83
N VAL A 404 4.49 -20.14 16.33
CA VAL A 404 3.38 -20.59 17.18
C VAL A 404 3.64 -21.95 17.82
N GLY A 405 4.47 -22.79 17.19
CA GLY A 405 4.95 -24.07 17.70
C GLY A 405 3.90 -25.18 17.81
N VAL A 406 2.78 -25.09 17.07
CA VAL A 406 1.75 -26.13 16.96
C VAL A 406 1.29 -26.29 15.52
N LYS A 407 0.93 -27.53 15.13
CA LYS A 407 0.51 -27.88 13.78
C LYS A 407 -0.93 -27.45 13.44
N ASN A 408 -1.77 -27.25 14.44
CA ASN A 408 -3.20 -27.00 14.30
C ASN A 408 -3.68 -25.62 14.82
N PRO A 409 -2.98 -24.51 14.51
CA PRO A 409 -3.44 -23.19 14.91
C PRO A 409 -4.70 -22.77 14.14
N LEU A 410 -5.33 -21.70 14.59
CA LEU A 410 -6.18 -20.88 13.74
C LEU A 410 -5.30 -19.82 13.08
N PHE A 411 -5.31 -19.80 11.75
CA PHE A 411 -4.50 -18.90 10.94
C PHE A 411 -5.39 -17.84 10.27
N LEU A 412 -5.34 -16.62 10.77
CA LEU A 412 -6.09 -15.49 10.22
C LEU A 412 -5.30 -14.82 9.10
N LEU A 413 -5.84 -14.88 7.89
CA LEU A 413 -5.35 -14.20 6.69
C LEU A 413 -6.12 -12.88 6.55
N ASP A 414 -5.48 -11.79 6.94
CA ASP A 414 -6.12 -10.48 7.06
C ASP A 414 -5.92 -9.64 5.80
N GLU A 415 -6.97 -8.94 5.36
CA GLU A 415 -6.98 -8.04 4.20
C GLU A 415 -6.68 -8.75 2.86
N ILE A 416 -7.35 -9.89 2.61
CA ILE A 416 -7.17 -10.68 1.37
C ILE A 416 -7.58 -9.90 0.10
N ASP A 417 -8.51 -8.95 0.22
CA ASP A 417 -8.95 -8.05 -0.84
C ASP A 417 -7.91 -7.02 -1.28
N LYS A 418 -6.81 -6.89 -0.51
CA LYS A 418 -5.74 -5.93 -0.81
C LYS A 418 -4.47 -6.58 -1.37
N MET A 419 -4.54 -7.83 -1.75
CA MET A 419 -3.45 -8.48 -2.49
C MET A 419 -3.37 -7.89 -3.90
N GLY A 420 -2.15 -7.71 -4.40
CA GLY A 420 -1.90 -7.27 -5.77
C GLY A 420 -1.19 -8.36 -6.57
N MET A 421 -1.42 -8.40 -7.88
CA MET A 421 -0.57 -9.15 -8.81
C MET A 421 0.54 -8.25 -9.33
N ASP A 422 1.75 -8.78 -9.48
CA ASP A 422 2.91 -8.12 -10.06
C ASP A 422 3.58 -9.09 -11.05
N PHE A 423 4.52 -8.57 -11.87
CA PHE A 423 5.35 -9.39 -12.77
C PHE A 423 6.22 -10.45 -12.05
N ARG A 424 6.28 -10.41 -10.71
CA ARG A 424 7.04 -11.34 -9.87
C ARG A 424 6.26 -12.59 -9.46
N GLY A 425 4.98 -12.69 -9.80
CA GLY A 425 4.15 -13.84 -9.48
C GLY A 425 2.73 -13.48 -9.07
N ASP A 426 1.93 -14.50 -8.83
CA ASP A 426 0.55 -14.39 -8.38
C ASP A 426 0.40 -14.99 -6.97
N PRO A 427 0.40 -14.17 -5.91
CA PRO A 427 0.19 -14.67 -4.55
C PRO A 427 -1.17 -15.32 -4.35
N ALA A 428 -2.18 -14.99 -5.17
CA ALA A 428 -3.49 -15.63 -5.10
C ALA A 428 -3.41 -17.11 -5.54
N ALA A 429 -2.58 -17.43 -6.54
CA ALA A 429 -2.33 -18.81 -6.95
C ALA A 429 -1.66 -19.64 -5.84
N ALA A 430 -0.69 -19.04 -5.13
CA ALA A 430 -0.08 -19.70 -3.98
C ALA A 430 -1.07 -19.93 -2.83
N LEU A 431 -1.98 -18.99 -2.60
CA LEU A 431 -3.02 -19.13 -1.58
C LEU A 431 -4.08 -20.18 -1.96
N LEU A 432 -4.35 -20.39 -3.24
CA LEU A 432 -5.24 -21.47 -3.66
C LEU A 432 -4.77 -22.84 -3.16
N GLU A 433 -3.47 -23.12 -3.27
CA GLU A 433 -2.91 -24.37 -2.76
C GLU A 433 -3.01 -24.47 -1.22
N VAL A 434 -2.82 -23.36 -0.52
CA VAL A 434 -2.91 -23.30 0.94
C VAL A 434 -4.34 -23.49 1.44
N LEU A 435 -5.31 -22.87 0.77
CA LEU A 435 -6.72 -22.84 1.20
C LEU A 435 -7.55 -24.01 0.67
N ASP A 436 -7.06 -24.70 -0.36
CA ASP A 436 -7.76 -25.85 -0.93
C ASP A 436 -7.55 -27.10 -0.04
N PRO A 437 -8.60 -27.66 0.58
CA PRO A 437 -8.48 -28.86 1.42
C PRO A 437 -7.99 -30.10 0.67
N GLU A 438 -8.09 -30.13 -0.66
CA GLU A 438 -7.61 -31.24 -1.48
C GLU A 438 -6.10 -31.16 -1.76
N GLN A 439 -5.51 -29.97 -1.69
CA GLN A 439 -4.10 -29.71 -2.02
C GLN A 439 -3.24 -29.36 -0.80
N ASN A 440 -3.82 -28.77 0.24
CA ASN A 440 -3.08 -28.22 1.38
C ASN A 440 -2.30 -29.25 2.21
N HIS A 441 -2.58 -30.55 2.04
CA HIS A 441 -1.82 -31.63 2.70
C HIS A 441 -0.42 -31.85 2.09
N THR A 442 -0.18 -31.34 0.88
CA THR A 442 1.08 -31.39 0.14
C THR A 442 1.62 -30.00 -0.18
N PHE A 443 1.39 -29.04 0.71
CA PHE A 443 1.89 -27.68 0.53
C PHE A 443 3.42 -27.68 0.40
N ASN A 444 3.93 -27.19 -0.73
CA ASN A 444 5.36 -27.19 -1.03
C ASN A 444 5.94 -25.78 -0.90
N ASP A 445 6.80 -25.58 0.12
CA ASP A 445 7.58 -24.38 0.30
C ASP A 445 8.92 -24.48 -0.46
N HIS A 446 9.27 -23.48 -1.24
CA HIS A 446 10.46 -23.48 -2.09
C HIS A 446 11.78 -23.48 -1.29
N TYR A 447 11.75 -23.05 -0.03
CA TYR A 447 12.93 -23.11 0.85
C TYR A 447 13.11 -24.48 1.48
N LEU A 448 12.01 -25.10 1.96
CA LEU A 448 12.07 -26.42 2.58
C LEU A 448 12.23 -27.53 1.54
N GLU A 449 11.62 -27.36 0.35
CA GLU A 449 11.58 -28.36 -0.73
C GLU A 449 11.11 -29.73 -0.26
N VAL A 450 10.23 -29.76 0.73
CA VAL A 450 9.51 -30.95 1.24
C VAL A 450 8.07 -30.53 1.50
N ASP A 451 7.17 -31.50 1.34
CA ASP A 451 5.75 -31.23 1.55
C ASP A 451 5.45 -31.04 3.03
N TYR A 452 4.66 -30.04 3.34
CA TYR A 452 4.16 -29.76 4.67
C TYR A 452 2.64 -29.86 4.70
N ASP A 453 2.12 -30.69 5.60
CA ASP A 453 0.69 -30.91 5.73
C ASP A 453 0.01 -29.80 6.55
N LEU A 454 -0.75 -28.94 5.87
CA LEU A 454 -1.54 -27.85 6.45
C LEU A 454 -3.00 -28.25 6.77
N SER A 455 -3.41 -29.51 6.57
CA SER A 455 -4.79 -29.96 6.73
C SER A 455 -5.37 -29.84 8.15
N ASP A 456 -4.51 -29.72 9.15
CA ASP A 456 -4.90 -29.49 10.55
C ASP A 456 -5.08 -28.00 10.90
N VAL A 457 -4.63 -27.09 10.02
CA VAL A 457 -4.70 -25.64 10.21
C VAL A 457 -6.12 -25.16 9.91
N MET A 458 -6.71 -24.37 10.80
CA MET A 458 -7.97 -23.69 10.54
C MET A 458 -7.68 -22.32 9.93
N PHE A 459 -7.93 -22.15 8.65
CA PHE A 459 -7.80 -20.87 8.00
C PHE A 459 -9.08 -20.05 8.13
N VAL A 460 -8.93 -18.77 8.43
CA VAL A 460 -9.99 -17.76 8.43
C VAL A 460 -9.48 -16.55 7.67
N CYS A 461 -10.25 -16.04 6.72
CA CYS A 461 -9.91 -14.86 5.93
C CYS A 461 -10.69 -13.65 6.40
N THR A 462 -10.13 -12.44 6.21
CA THR A 462 -10.87 -11.20 6.37
C THR A 462 -10.72 -10.34 5.12
N ALA A 463 -11.78 -9.62 4.76
CA ALA A 463 -11.79 -8.65 3.67
C ALA A 463 -12.61 -7.41 4.03
N ASN A 464 -12.31 -6.27 3.42
CA ASN A 464 -13.12 -5.07 3.57
C ASN A 464 -14.15 -4.94 2.43
N SER A 465 -13.85 -5.51 1.27
CA SER A 465 -14.69 -5.53 0.06
C SER A 465 -14.80 -6.94 -0.51
N MET A 466 -15.68 -7.11 -1.49
CA MET A 466 -15.81 -8.35 -2.25
C MET A 466 -14.83 -8.42 -3.44
N ASP A 467 -13.85 -7.52 -3.49
CA ASP A 467 -12.85 -7.46 -4.55
C ASP A 467 -11.74 -8.51 -4.32
N ILE A 468 -12.16 -9.76 -4.32
CA ILE A 468 -11.33 -10.95 -4.11
C ILE A 468 -11.30 -11.72 -5.42
N PRO A 469 -10.14 -12.30 -5.82
CA PRO A 469 -10.06 -13.15 -7.00
C PRO A 469 -11.13 -14.25 -7.02
N PRO A 470 -11.88 -14.44 -8.13
CA PRO A 470 -13.00 -15.40 -8.18
C PRO A 470 -12.60 -16.82 -7.78
N ALA A 471 -11.42 -17.27 -8.17
CA ALA A 471 -10.91 -18.61 -7.83
C ALA A 471 -10.76 -18.83 -6.30
N LEU A 472 -10.46 -17.78 -5.55
CA LEU A 472 -10.42 -17.84 -4.08
C LEU A 472 -11.83 -17.77 -3.49
N LEU A 473 -12.73 -16.96 -4.07
CA LEU A 473 -14.11 -16.85 -3.62
C LEU A 473 -14.85 -18.19 -3.66
N ASP A 474 -14.64 -19.00 -4.69
CA ASP A 474 -15.25 -20.33 -4.84
C ASP A 474 -14.88 -21.32 -3.70
N ARG A 475 -13.81 -21.03 -2.96
CA ARG A 475 -13.34 -21.84 -1.84
C ARG A 475 -13.67 -21.24 -0.47
N MET A 476 -14.43 -20.14 -0.47
CA MET A 476 -14.73 -19.40 0.75
C MET A 476 -16.21 -19.43 1.09
N GLU A 477 -16.51 -19.62 2.38
CA GLU A 477 -17.81 -19.33 2.94
C GLU A 477 -17.82 -17.90 3.45
N ILE A 478 -18.62 -17.04 2.77
CA ILE A 478 -18.65 -15.61 3.04
C ILE A 478 -19.65 -15.30 4.13
N ILE A 479 -19.17 -14.74 5.23
CA ILE A 479 -19.98 -14.13 6.27
C ILE A 479 -19.84 -12.62 6.20
N ARG A 480 -20.96 -11.94 5.89
CA ARG A 480 -20.97 -10.48 5.81
C ARG A 480 -21.22 -9.88 7.19
N LEU A 481 -20.33 -9.02 7.63
CA LEU A 481 -20.47 -8.22 8.82
C LEU A 481 -21.04 -6.85 8.43
N PRO A 482 -22.24 -6.49 8.87
CA PRO A 482 -22.80 -5.16 8.67
C PRO A 482 -22.04 -4.12 9.52
N GLY A 483 -22.25 -2.85 9.21
CA GLY A 483 -21.88 -1.77 10.12
C GLY A 483 -22.77 -1.77 11.35
N TYR A 484 -22.26 -1.24 12.45
CA TYR A 484 -23.01 -1.13 13.70
C TYR A 484 -23.98 0.06 13.69
N THR A 485 -25.13 -0.14 14.25
CA THR A 485 -26.08 0.93 14.59
C THR A 485 -25.54 1.81 15.71
N GLU A 486 -26.14 2.98 15.91
CA GLU A 486 -25.73 3.90 16.98
C GLU A 486 -25.86 3.26 18.38
N ASP A 487 -26.94 2.51 18.62
CA ASP A 487 -27.17 1.83 19.90
C ASP A 487 -26.16 0.70 20.14
N GLU A 488 -25.83 -0.05 19.09
CA GLU A 488 -24.79 -1.08 19.18
C GLU A 488 -23.42 -0.46 19.47
N LYS A 489 -23.05 0.61 18.76
CA LYS A 489 -21.80 1.35 19.02
C LYS A 489 -21.71 1.87 20.45
N ALA A 490 -22.82 2.41 20.97
CA ALA A 490 -22.87 2.90 22.35
C ALA A 490 -22.69 1.75 23.35
N SER A 491 -23.33 0.60 23.09
CA SER A 491 -23.21 -0.59 23.93
C SER A 491 -21.83 -1.23 23.88
N ILE A 492 -21.22 -1.27 22.68
CA ILE A 492 -19.84 -1.74 22.48
C ILE A 492 -18.86 -0.80 23.20
N ALA A 493 -19.07 0.50 23.09
CA ALA A 493 -18.21 1.48 23.76
C ALA A 493 -18.23 1.35 25.27
N ASP A 494 -19.42 1.19 25.84
CA ASP A 494 -19.61 1.08 27.29
C ASP A 494 -19.06 -0.24 27.85
N LYS A 495 -19.37 -1.36 27.20
CA LYS A 495 -19.02 -2.69 27.71
C LYS A 495 -17.59 -3.14 27.40
N TYR A 496 -17.02 -2.71 26.30
CA TYR A 496 -15.75 -3.24 25.82
C TYR A 496 -14.67 -2.17 25.59
N LEU A 497 -14.99 -1.06 24.90
CA LEU A 497 -13.95 -0.10 24.52
C LEU A 497 -13.50 0.75 25.70
N LEU A 498 -14.42 1.23 26.52
CA LEU A 498 -14.09 2.07 27.67
C LEU A 498 -13.26 1.30 28.70
N PRO A 499 -13.67 0.10 29.19
CA PRO A 499 -12.84 -0.68 30.11
C PRO A 499 -11.46 -1.01 29.54
N LYS A 500 -11.38 -1.44 28.29
CA LYS A 500 -10.12 -1.71 27.59
C LYS A 500 -9.22 -0.49 27.55
N GLN A 501 -9.76 0.68 27.23
CA GLN A 501 -8.98 1.91 27.15
C GLN A 501 -8.58 2.45 28.53
N LEU A 502 -9.38 2.22 29.57
CA LEU A 502 -8.99 2.51 30.95
C LEU A 502 -7.77 1.67 31.34
N GLU A 503 -7.83 0.36 31.15
CA GLU A 503 -6.74 -0.56 31.44
C GLU A 503 -5.46 -0.20 30.66
N MET A 504 -5.57 -0.01 29.34
CA MET A 504 -4.44 0.33 28.47
C MET A 504 -3.76 1.66 28.83
N ASN A 505 -4.50 2.60 29.38
CA ASN A 505 -3.97 3.90 29.80
C ASN A 505 -3.67 3.96 31.31
N GLY A 506 -3.84 2.86 32.06
CA GLY A 506 -3.53 2.80 33.49
C GLY A 506 -4.48 3.61 34.38
N LEU A 507 -5.74 3.78 33.95
CA LEU A 507 -6.82 4.42 34.73
C LEU A 507 -7.68 3.36 35.41
N ASN A 508 -8.04 3.64 36.65
CA ASN A 508 -9.04 2.85 37.35
C ASN A 508 -10.47 3.33 37.03
N GLU A 509 -11.46 2.46 37.13
CA GLU A 509 -12.87 2.80 36.89
C GLU A 509 -13.39 3.94 37.79
N ASP A 510 -12.79 4.12 38.97
CA ASP A 510 -13.14 5.19 39.91
C ASP A 510 -12.59 6.56 39.53
N GLU A 511 -11.59 6.61 38.65
CA GLU A 511 -10.88 7.86 38.25
C GLU A 511 -11.55 8.56 37.08
N LEU A 512 -12.16 7.81 36.16
CA LEU A 512 -12.85 8.36 35.00
C LEU A 512 -14.25 7.77 34.85
N SER A 513 -15.25 8.64 34.76
CA SER A 513 -16.62 8.27 34.46
C SER A 513 -17.09 8.97 33.18
N VAL A 514 -17.59 8.19 32.23
CA VAL A 514 -18.16 8.69 30.99
C VAL A 514 -19.59 8.21 30.86
N SER A 515 -20.56 9.13 30.79
CA SER A 515 -21.97 8.75 30.71
C SER A 515 -22.33 8.17 29.32
N LYS A 516 -23.32 7.28 29.26
CA LYS A 516 -23.83 6.74 27.99
C LYS A 516 -24.27 7.85 27.03
N LYS A 517 -24.86 8.94 27.57
CA LYS A 517 -25.22 10.12 26.76
C LYS A 517 -23.99 10.81 26.16
N THR A 518 -22.90 10.88 26.90
CA THR A 518 -21.63 11.42 26.40
C THR A 518 -21.06 10.53 25.26
N ILE A 519 -21.14 9.20 25.40
CA ILE A 519 -20.72 8.26 24.35
C ILE A 519 -21.54 8.47 23.08
N LEU A 520 -22.86 8.65 23.20
CA LEU A 520 -23.73 8.96 22.06
C LEU A 520 -23.32 10.27 21.37
N ASP A 521 -22.99 11.31 22.14
CA ASP A 521 -22.51 12.58 21.57
C ASP A 521 -21.15 12.41 20.89
N VAL A 522 -20.25 11.55 21.39
CA VAL A 522 -19.01 11.21 20.70
C VAL A 522 -19.30 10.52 19.36
N ILE A 523 -20.24 9.59 19.33
CA ILE A 523 -20.63 8.88 18.11
C ILE A 523 -21.19 9.86 17.08
N ARG A 524 -22.10 10.75 17.49
CA ARG A 524 -22.83 11.66 16.61
C ARG A 524 -21.98 12.81 16.05
N TYR A 525 -21.15 13.40 16.91
CA TYR A 525 -20.47 14.66 16.59
C TYR A 525 -18.98 14.54 16.31
N PHE A 526 -18.35 13.42 16.67
CA PHE A 526 -16.90 13.26 16.54
C PHE A 526 -16.48 12.06 15.67
N THR A 527 -17.39 11.13 15.37
CA THR A 527 -17.08 9.96 14.54
C THR A 527 -18.08 9.80 13.40
N ARG A 528 -17.59 9.31 12.25
CA ARG A 528 -18.40 8.97 11.08
C ARG A 528 -17.78 7.72 10.44
N GLU A 529 -18.22 6.55 10.88
CA GLU A 529 -17.68 5.26 10.45
C GLU A 529 -18.73 4.15 10.61
N ALA A 530 -18.61 3.08 9.82
CA ALA A 530 -19.47 1.91 9.96
C ALA A 530 -19.11 1.08 11.20
N GLY A 531 -17.85 1.03 11.58
CA GLY A 531 -17.34 0.30 12.74
C GLY A 531 -17.18 1.19 13.98
N VAL A 532 -16.23 0.82 14.84
CA VAL A 532 -15.96 1.50 16.12
C VAL A 532 -14.48 1.94 16.29
N ARG A 533 -13.69 1.94 15.22
CA ARG A 533 -12.25 2.23 15.32
C ARG A 533 -11.95 3.71 15.62
N SER A 534 -12.69 4.63 15.03
CA SER A 534 -12.55 6.06 15.34
C SER A 534 -13.14 6.38 16.71
N LEU A 535 -14.23 5.70 17.09
CA LEU A 535 -14.81 5.79 18.42
C LEU A 535 -13.81 5.35 19.50
N GLU A 536 -13.13 4.23 19.30
CA GLU A 536 -12.05 3.77 20.19
C GLU A 536 -10.94 4.81 20.33
N ARG A 537 -10.54 5.46 19.22
CA ARG A 537 -9.52 6.52 19.22
C ARG A 537 -9.96 7.76 20.00
N GLU A 538 -11.22 8.18 19.87
CA GLU A 538 -11.72 9.34 20.62
C GLU A 538 -11.86 8.99 22.11
N ILE A 539 -12.31 7.77 22.48
CA ILE A 539 -12.31 7.30 23.87
C ILE A 539 -10.89 7.28 24.45
N ALA A 540 -9.91 6.74 23.71
CA ALA A 540 -8.51 6.77 24.11
C ALA A 540 -7.99 8.21 24.31
N LYS A 541 -8.43 9.16 23.49
CA LYS A 541 -8.10 10.58 23.63
C LYS A 541 -8.69 11.18 24.90
N ILE A 542 -9.94 10.83 25.24
CA ILE A 542 -10.59 11.22 26.49
C ILE A 542 -9.76 10.69 27.67
N CYS A 543 -9.40 9.40 27.68
CA CYS A 543 -8.58 8.81 28.73
C CYS A 543 -7.23 9.52 28.91
N ARG A 544 -6.51 9.77 27.83
CA ARG A 544 -5.21 10.49 27.90
C ARG A 544 -5.33 11.91 28.46
N LYS A 545 -6.35 12.66 28.04
CA LYS A 545 -6.59 14.01 28.57
C LYS A 545 -7.06 13.99 30.02
N ALA A 546 -7.81 12.95 30.43
CA ALA A 546 -8.19 12.75 31.82
C ALA A 546 -6.94 12.53 32.70
N ILE A 547 -6.03 11.66 32.29
CA ILE A 547 -4.75 11.42 32.99
C ILE A 547 -3.97 12.73 33.17
N LYS A 548 -3.86 13.52 32.10
CA LYS A 548 -3.17 14.81 32.14
C LYS A 548 -3.79 15.73 33.19
N LYS A 549 -5.14 15.86 33.19
CA LYS A 549 -5.88 16.69 34.18
C LYS A 549 -5.75 16.16 35.61
N ILE A 550 -5.73 14.84 35.82
CA ILE A 550 -5.52 14.22 37.15
C ILE A 550 -4.10 14.55 37.64
N GLY A 551 -3.09 14.49 36.76
CA GLY A 551 -1.70 14.80 37.12
C GLY A 551 -1.47 16.29 37.41
N GLU A 552 -2.22 17.18 36.78
CA GLU A 552 -2.16 18.64 37.01
C GLU A 552 -2.94 19.07 38.27
N ALA A 553 -3.97 18.32 38.65
CA ALA A 553 -4.86 18.67 39.77
C ALA A 553 -4.44 17.97 41.07
N ALA A 554 -3.82 18.70 42.01
CA ALA A 554 -3.33 18.18 43.28
C ALA A 554 -4.39 17.54 44.20
N LYS A 555 -5.71 17.56 43.90
CA LYS A 555 -6.82 17.13 44.78
C LYS A 555 -7.98 16.37 44.13
N SER A 556 -8.10 16.27 42.79
CA SER A 556 -9.28 15.65 42.19
C SER A 556 -8.95 14.23 41.71
N LYS A 557 -9.44 13.22 42.44
CA LYS A 557 -9.25 11.81 42.08
C LYS A 557 -10.25 11.29 41.04
N LYS A 558 -11.35 12.00 40.75
CA LYS A 558 -12.40 11.54 39.84
C LYS A 558 -12.76 12.60 38.81
N ILE A 559 -12.70 12.23 37.57
CA ILE A 559 -13.12 13.06 36.44
C ILE A 559 -14.40 12.50 35.85
N THR A 560 -15.42 13.37 35.72
CA THR A 560 -16.67 13.02 35.02
C THR A 560 -16.73 13.77 33.69
N VAL A 561 -16.82 13.02 32.59
CA VAL A 561 -17.03 13.57 31.27
C VAL A 561 -18.51 13.56 30.94
N THR A 562 -19.04 14.74 30.67
CA THR A 562 -20.43 15.02 30.34
C THR A 562 -20.53 15.65 28.95
N PRO A 563 -21.73 15.68 28.33
CA PRO A 563 -21.93 16.37 27.07
C PRO A 563 -21.45 17.83 27.06
N SER A 564 -21.61 18.54 28.19
CA SER A 564 -21.26 19.95 28.33
C SER A 564 -19.75 20.24 28.35
N ASN A 565 -18.93 19.28 28.80
CA ASN A 565 -17.47 19.43 28.85
C ASN A 565 -16.73 18.56 27.83
N LEU A 566 -17.47 17.90 26.93
CA LEU A 566 -16.90 16.96 25.96
C LEU A 566 -15.91 17.64 24.99
N GLU A 567 -16.17 18.89 24.63
CA GLU A 567 -15.30 19.66 23.74
C GLU A 567 -13.90 19.91 24.33
N ASP A 568 -13.77 19.97 25.65
CA ASP A 568 -12.45 20.05 26.30
C ASP A 568 -11.58 18.83 26.01
N TYR A 569 -12.23 17.65 25.84
CA TYR A 569 -11.55 16.37 25.60
C TYR A 569 -11.41 16.03 24.13
N CYS A 570 -12.46 16.20 23.33
CA CYS A 570 -12.48 15.82 21.93
C CYS A 570 -12.15 16.97 20.97
N GLY A 571 -12.23 18.24 21.43
CA GLY A 571 -12.08 19.43 20.62
C GLY A 571 -13.41 19.86 19.99
N VAL A 572 -13.35 20.68 18.95
CA VAL A 572 -14.55 21.18 18.24
C VAL A 572 -15.28 20.00 17.57
N ARG A 573 -16.60 20.06 17.53
CA ARG A 573 -17.45 19.09 16.83
C ARG A 573 -17.03 19.01 15.35
N LYS A 574 -16.94 17.79 14.86
CA LYS A 574 -16.50 17.51 13.49
C LYS A 574 -17.65 17.33 12.52
N PHE A 575 -18.80 16.92 13.02
CA PHE A 575 -19.98 16.55 12.25
C PHE A 575 -21.23 17.15 12.86
N ASP A 576 -22.18 17.55 12.01
CA ASP A 576 -23.52 17.93 12.40
C ASP A 576 -24.42 16.71 12.26
N PHE A 577 -25.24 16.43 13.27
CA PHE A 577 -26.13 15.29 13.31
C PHE A 577 -27.58 15.72 13.41
N GLY A 578 -28.40 15.29 12.45
CA GLY A 578 -29.85 15.37 12.56
C GLY A 578 -30.47 16.73 12.42
N GLU A 579 -29.75 17.74 11.87
CA GLU A 579 -30.34 19.03 11.53
C GLU A 579 -31.25 18.89 10.30
N ALA A 580 -32.47 18.40 10.52
CA ALA A 580 -33.54 18.68 9.58
C ALA A 580 -33.85 20.19 9.69
N GLN A 581 -33.88 20.89 8.56
CA GLN A 581 -34.21 22.31 8.56
C GLN A 581 -35.63 22.50 9.12
N GLU A 582 -35.76 23.32 10.15
CA GLU A 582 -37.04 23.55 10.84
C GLU A 582 -38.09 24.27 9.99
N LYS A 583 -37.70 24.80 8.83
CA LYS A 583 -38.61 25.59 7.95
C LYS A 583 -38.63 24.97 6.56
N ASP A 584 -39.86 24.82 6.06
CA ASP A 584 -40.10 24.41 4.66
C ASP A 584 -39.52 25.46 3.71
N LYS A 585 -38.74 25.02 2.73
CA LYS A 585 -38.18 25.84 1.67
C LYS A 585 -38.68 25.39 0.31
N ILE A 586 -39.09 26.33 -0.52
CA ILE A 586 -39.50 26.04 -1.89
C ILE A 586 -38.31 25.57 -2.70
N GLY A 587 -38.44 24.46 -3.41
CA GLY A 587 -37.39 23.86 -4.20
C GLY A 587 -36.35 23.05 -3.42
N GLN A 588 -36.61 22.73 -2.17
CA GLN A 588 -35.75 21.94 -1.33
C GLN A 588 -36.50 20.73 -0.75
N VAL A 589 -35.92 19.54 -0.88
CA VAL A 589 -36.48 18.29 -0.35
C VAL A 589 -35.38 17.52 0.39
N THR A 590 -35.73 17.00 1.55
CA THR A 590 -34.85 16.09 2.29
C THR A 590 -34.97 14.68 1.76
N GLY A 591 -33.92 14.20 1.12
CA GLY A 591 -33.78 12.83 0.69
C GLY A 591 -33.12 11.96 1.76
N LEU A 592 -33.41 10.68 1.74
CA LEU A 592 -32.75 9.68 2.57
C LEU A 592 -31.71 8.94 1.74
N ALA A 593 -30.48 8.90 2.20
CA ALA A 593 -29.41 8.11 1.60
C ALA A 593 -28.93 7.05 2.57
N TRP A 594 -28.71 5.85 2.04
CA TRP A 594 -27.97 4.83 2.73
C TRP A 594 -26.51 4.89 2.32
N THR A 595 -25.61 4.95 3.28
CA THR A 595 -24.17 4.95 3.07
C THR A 595 -23.52 3.80 3.86
N GLN A 596 -22.27 3.50 3.56
CA GLN A 596 -21.53 2.48 4.34
C GLN A 596 -21.42 2.82 5.84
N VAL A 597 -21.64 4.08 6.21
CA VAL A 597 -21.56 4.55 7.60
C VAL A 597 -22.94 4.69 8.26
N GLY A 598 -24.00 4.37 7.56
CA GLY A 598 -25.40 4.43 8.04
C GLY A 598 -26.28 5.29 7.14
N GLY A 599 -27.50 5.59 7.62
CA GLY A 599 -28.43 6.49 6.96
C GLY A 599 -28.02 7.95 7.11
N GLU A 600 -28.15 8.72 6.02
CA GLU A 600 -27.88 10.16 6.00
C GLU A 600 -29.05 10.93 5.39
N LEU A 601 -29.23 12.15 5.87
CA LEU A 601 -30.13 13.12 5.27
C LEU A 601 -29.39 13.88 4.16
N LEU A 602 -29.90 13.83 2.94
CA LEU A 602 -29.40 14.59 1.81
C LEU A 602 -30.38 15.71 1.49
N THR A 603 -29.88 16.92 1.40
CA THR A 603 -30.68 18.03 0.91
C THR A 603 -30.63 18.06 -0.62
N ILE A 604 -31.75 17.85 -1.26
CA ILE A 604 -31.91 17.97 -2.72
C ILE A 604 -32.47 19.33 -3.02
N GLU A 605 -31.75 20.14 -3.77
CA GLU A 605 -32.15 21.49 -4.15
C GLU A 605 -32.48 21.55 -5.62
N ALA A 606 -33.60 22.16 -5.96
CA ALA A 606 -34.01 22.44 -7.32
C ALA A 606 -34.30 23.92 -7.48
N SER A 607 -33.68 24.56 -8.44
CA SER A 607 -33.92 25.95 -8.77
C SER A 607 -34.34 26.10 -10.23
N ASN A 608 -35.23 27.04 -10.46
CA ASN A 608 -35.75 27.36 -11.79
C ASN A 608 -35.36 28.80 -12.16
N PHE A 609 -34.86 28.96 -13.38
CA PHE A 609 -34.54 30.28 -13.94
C PHE A 609 -34.88 30.33 -15.43
N LYS A 610 -35.09 31.51 -15.96
CA LYS A 610 -35.43 31.72 -17.37
C LYS A 610 -34.30 31.20 -18.28
N GLY A 611 -34.64 30.32 -19.25
CA GLY A 611 -33.66 29.73 -20.14
C GLY A 611 -34.29 28.88 -21.25
N LYS A 612 -33.47 28.09 -21.95
CA LYS A 612 -33.89 27.22 -23.08
C LYS A 612 -34.39 25.85 -22.65
N GLY A 613 -34.83 25.65 -21.41
CA GLY A 613 -35.34 24.37 -20.90
C GLY A 613 -34.28 23.29 -20.71
N LYS A 614 -33.01 23.67 -20.55
CA LYS A 614 -31.91 22.73 -20.30
C LYS A 614 -31.87 22.35 -18.81
N ILE A 615 -31.80 21.06 -18.52
CA ILE A 615 -31.65 20.53 -17.17
C ILE A 615 -30.16 20.37 -16.87
N ILE A 616 -29.68 21.04 -15.83
CA ILE A 616 -28.30 20.97 -15.35
C ILE A 616 -28.32 20.22 -14.03
N LYS A 617 -27.51 19.19 -13.92
CA LYS A 617 -27.36 18.36 -12.71
C LYS A 617 -25.96 18.59 -12.14
N THR A 618 -25.85 18.79 -10.84
CA THR A 618 -24.57 18.98 -10.12
C THR A 618 -24.55 18.09 -8.88
N GLY A 619 -23.39 17.82 -8.31
CA GLY A 619 -23.23 17.06 -7.05
C GLY A 619 -22.48 15.75 -7.16
N GLN A 620 -21.63 15.54 -8.19
CA GLN A 620 -20.84 14.30 -8.38
C GLN A 620 -21.70 13.03 -8.36
N LEU A 621 -22.84 13.07 -9.04
CA LEU A 621 -23.84 12.00 -9.06
C LEU A 621 -23.32 10.80 -9.86
N GLY A 622 -23.37 9.61 -9.27
CA GLY A 622 -23.14 8.35 -9.97
C GLY A 622 -24.24 8.03 -10.99
N ASP A 623 -24.00 7.07 -11.87
CA ASP A 623 -24.89 6.74 -12.99
C ASP A 623 -26.33 6.41 -12.54
N VAL A 624 -26.48 5.61 -11.48
CA VAL A 624 -27.79 5.24 -10.90
C VAL A 624 -28.58 6.48 -10.44
N MET A 625 -27.90 7.44 -9.80
CA MET A 625 -28.54 8.70 -9.36
C MET A 625 -28.93 9.57 -10.55
N GLN A 626 -28.14 9.59 -11.61
CA GLN A 626 -28.46 10.31 -12.83
C GLN A 626 -29.67 9.71 -13.55
N GLU A 627 -29.77 8.38 -13.62
CA GLU A 627 -30.94 7.67 -14.14
C GLU A 627 -32.18 7.94 -13.29
N SER A 628 -32.06 7.92 -11.98
CA SER A 628 -33.17 8.22 -11.06
C SER A 628 -33.73 9.63 -11.28
N ILE A 629 -32.87 10.63 -11.52
CA ILE A 629 -33.29 11.99 -11.87
C ILE A 629 -34.03 12.01 -13.22
N GLN A 630 -33.57 11.28 -14.23
CA GLN A 630 -34.24 11.18 -15.53
C GLN A 630 -35.63 10.53 -15.38
N ALA A 631 -35.73 9.49 -14.59
CA ALA A 631 -37.00 8.82 -14.30
C ALA A 631 -37.96 9.78 -13.57
N ALA A 632 -37.49 10.50 -12.55
CA ALA A 632 -38.30 11.48 -11.82
C ALA A 632 -38.81 12.61 -12.72
N ILE A 633 -37.96 13.14 -13.61
CA ILE A 633 -38.37 14.16 -14.59
C ILE A 633 -39.46 13.59 -15.54
N SER A 634 -39.32 12.35 -15.99
CA SER A 634 -40.30 11.70 -16.86
C SER A 634 -41.63 11.52 -16.15
N VAL A 635 -41.63 11.15 -14.87
CA VAL A 635 -42.86 11.03 -14.06
C VAL A 635 -43.53 12.38 -13.86
N VAL A 636 -42.79 13.44 -13.57
CA VAL A 636 -43.33 14.80 -13.42
C VAL A 636 -43.95 15.28 -14.73
N ARG A 637 -43.27 15.07 -15.87
CA ARG A 637 -43.80 15.42 -17.19
C ARG A 637 -45.08 14.67 -17.51
N ASN A 638 -45.15 13.37 -17.20
CA ASN A 638 -46.36 12.56 -17.44
C ASN A 638 -47.54 13.01 -16.56
N ARG A 639 -47.26 13.53 -15.36
CA ARG A 639 -48.26 14.00 -14.41
C ARG A 639 -48.50 15.52 -14.46
N SER A 640 -47.91 16.23 -15.40
CA SER A 640 -47.93 17.70 -15.48
C SER A 640 -49.32 18.32 -15.56
N GLU A 641 -50.31 17.58 -16.10
CA GLU A 641 -51.72 18.02 -16.16
C GLU A 641 -52.44 17.88 -14.80
N SER A 642 -51.94 17.05 -13.89
CA SER A 642 -52.53 16.77 -12.57
C SER A 642 -51.77 17.47 -11.43
N LEU A 643 -50.58 17.99 -11.70
CA LEU A 643 -49.75 18.76 -10.74
C LEU A 643 -49.88 20.26 -11.04
#